data_59f035b0ba6aabc793273f8d1400c3a0
#
_entry.id   59f035b0ba6aabc793273f8d1400c3a0
#
_cell.length_a   1.000
_cell.length_b   1.000
_cell.length_c   1.000
_cell.angle_alpha   90.00
_cell.angle_beta   90.00
_cell.angle_gamma   90.00
#
_symmetry.space_group_name_H-M   'P 1'
#
loop_
_entity.id
_entity.type
_entity.pdbx_description
1 polymer ?
#
loop_
_entity_poly.entity_id
_entity_poly.type
_entity_poly.pdbx_seq_one_letter_code
_entity_poly.pdbx_strand_id
1 'polypeptide(L)'
;MRGVPASIAAAGILALGLALAGCVPAADAGKLAPTLSMVAVRGGEVAIQDGIPVPTFAYQPRGRVELDGAWRVERRAFDSNLSLTPRSSSLDRISADAGGRQLPQFDDSAWGTVDVPGSLNPPPDRRETGAWYRRNVTLPAGFAGRTILLRFGAANYIADVWLNGVWLGYHEGGTTPFAFDASAASRPGEPNVLAVRVDNPPWGTRNDIVPWGLADWWNFGGLTRPVWFEASDPVHAVRADVVPHLDGADVSVVVENSGSTPADAQVSLEVLPARVTTANLLSPDPRSLLLGGGPIARQDLPAETLARADVVRLDSAFLIADAATWTPLSPSLYVLRVTVTVGGTVVDTLLETFGLRQVAVDPDGPSVVLNGQRVAFPGAAVHDQILTPTPEGGVTGHIPTPVEIRDELRAAQTTGARLIRTGHTPANPALLDLADRLGFAVWEEIPLYHYTPQTFAIAMGRGIPQQMLREMALRDMNRPSVLFHGLANESTGEDQRTRALQQLHDIDRAIDGTRLTGQAAYGFTPDDPTSSPLDVAGYTFYHGVFYGTDPRADTEAALELAHETYPKKPVVVLEFGRWADGPGGPAAQRRIFTETAGPLLANRSTLDGGFVSAAVWWTLEDYATLRPNIAIEHFGLFAEDGAARPVADAIRTAFGSLSTGLDAPPRPPTVAGGRPVATSSAPSGPVLLGYLAYGLAGALATLGAAFFLLVRRGGRGRGHSTPSADTGL
;
A
#
# COMPACT_ATOMS: atom_id res chain seq x y z
N MET A 1 -42.51 -54.25 28.44
CA MET A 1 -43.36 -53.85 27.32
C MET A 1 -42.69 -52.65 26.63
N ARG A 2 -42.29 -52.85 25.36
CA ARG A 2 -42.06 -51.86 24.26
C ARG A 2 -41.33 -50.56 24.67
N GLY A 3 -40.10 -50.26 24.42
CA GLY A 3 -39.40 -50.25 23.15
C GLY A 3 -39.76 -49.06 22.26
N VAL A 4 -39.02 -47.88 22.35
CA VAL A 4 -39.01 -46.82 21.33
C VAL A 4 -37.55 -46.39 21.15
N PRO A 5 -37.07 -46.22 19.90
CA PRO A 5 -35.65 -46.20 19.57
C PRO A 5 -35.03 -44.80 19.65
N ALA A 6 -33.75 -44.79 20.00
CA ALA A 6 -32.86 -43.65 19.89
C ALA A 6 -32.49 -43.39 18.44
N SER A 7 -32.99 -42.34 17.85
CA SER A 7 -32.47 -41.72 16.62
C SER A 7 -33.19 -40.39 16.40
N ILE A 8 -32.64 -39.33 16.95
CA ILE A 8 -32.75 -37.89 16.54
C ILE A 8 -31.83 -37.11 17.52
N ALA A 9 -30.55 -37.07 17.27
CA ALA A 9 -29.60 -36.15 17.91
C ALA A 9 -28.30 -36.05 17.11
N ALA A 10 -28.41 -35.73 15.82
CA ALA A 10 -27.25 -35.47 14.96
C ALA A 10 -27.54 -34.44 13.86
N ALA A 11 -28.55 -33.59 14.05
CA ALA A 11 -28.90 -32.56 13.03
C ALA A 11 -29.07 -31.16 13.65
N GLY A 12 -28.48 -30.89 14.80
CA GLY A 12 -28.71 -29.65 15.54
C GLY A 12 -27.47 -28.78 15.79
N ILE A 13 -26.30 -29.15 15.32
CA ILE A 13 -25.04 -28.39 15.58
C ILE A 13 -24.46 -27.70 14.35
N LEU A 14 -25.05 -27.87 13.18
CA LEU A 14 -24.60 -27.18 11.95
C LEU A 14 -25.37 -25.88 11.60
N ALA A 15 -26.23 -25.41 12.47
CA ALA A 15 -27.07 -24.21 12.23
C ALA A 15 -26.85 -23.05 13.23
N LEU A 16 -25.83 -23.10 14.09
CA LEU A 16 -25.56 -22.01 15.06
C LEU A 16 -24.20 -21.31 14.84
N GLY A 17 -23.46 -21.67 13.82
CA GLY A 17 -22.18 -21.04 13.45
C GLY A 17 -22.30 -19.86 12.49
N LEU A 18 -23.49 -19.48 12.03
CA LEU A 18 -23.71 -18.47 10.99
C LEU A 18 -24.44 -17.18 11.47
N ALA A 19 -24.48 -16.90 12.76
CA ALA A 19 -25.26 -15.78 13.30
C ALA A 19 -24.47 -14.76 14.12
N LEU A 20 -23.15 -14.64 13.91
CA LEU A 20 -22.35 -13.50 14.41
C LEU A 20 -21.49 -12.88 13.31
N ALA A 21 -21.99 -12.87 12.06
CA ALA A 21 -21.55 -11.88 11.09
C ALA A 21 -22.04 -10.52 11.62
N GLY A 22 -21.10 -9.69 12.08
CA GLY A 22 -21.39 -8.32 12.48
C GLY A 22 -22.26 -7.65 11.43
N CYS A 23 -23.31 -6.96 11.86
CA CYS A 23 -24.19 -6.19 10.99
C CYS A 23 -23.38 -5.22 10.16
N VAL A 24 -23.01 -5.61 8.93
CA VAL A 24 -22.71 -4.68 7.86
C VAL A 24 -24.01 -3.95 7.59
N PRO A 25 -24.08 -2.62 7.71
CA PRO A 25 -25.30 -1.91 7.37
C PRO A 25 -25.69 -2.29 5.94
N ALA A 26 -26.96 -2.57 5.73
CA ALA A 26 -27.56 -2.96 4.45
C ALA A 26 -27.59 -1.76 3.48
N ALA A 27 -26.42 -1.21 3.16
CA ALA A 27 -26.23 -0.20 2.13
C ALA A 27 -25.50 -0.87 0.96
N ASP A 28 -26.21 -1.16 -0.09
CA ASP A 28 -25.77 -1.66 -1.39
C ASP A 28 -25.76 -3.20 -1.59
N ALA A 29 -26.87 -3.86 -1.29
CA ALA A 29 -27.09 -5.26 -1.73
C ALA A 29 -26.96 -5.47 -3.27
N GLY A 30 -26.68 -4.40 -4.03
CA GLY A 30 -26.47 -4.40 -5.48
C GLY A 30 -25.02 -4.26 -5.95
N LYS A 31 -24.03 -4.17 -5.05
CA LYS A 31 -22.62 -3.94 -5.39
C LYS A 31 -21.71 -5.11 -5.01
N LEU A 32 -20.56 -5.20 -5.67
CA LEU A 32 -19.52 -6.18 -5.38
C LEU A 32 -19.05 -6.02 -3.93
N ALA A 33 -18.98 -7.12 -3.20
CA ALA A 33 -18.59 -7.15 -1.79
C ALA A 33 -17.08 -7.36 -1.62
N PRO A 34 -16.50 -6.97 -0.48
CA PRO A 34 -15.14 -7.40 -0.12
C PRO A 34 -15.03 -8.91 -0.03
N THR A 35 -13.87 -9.46 -0.38
CA THR A 35 -13.59 -10.90 -0.35
C THR A 35 -12.81 -11.33 0.89
N LEU A 36 -12.21 -10.36 1.62
CA LEU A 36 -11.40 -10.63 2.80
C LEU A 36 -12.20 -10.45 4.11
N SER A 37 -12.08 -11.42 5.01
CA SER A 37 -12.69 -11.39 6.35
C SER A 37 -11.73 -11.97 7.39
N MET A 38 -11.88 -11.54 8.66
CA MET A 38 -11.21 -12.16 9.80
C MET A 38 -12.10 -13.28 10.35
N VAL A 39 -11.53 -14.46 10.57
CA VAL A 39 -12.27 -15.67 10.98
C VAL A 39 -11.60 -16.27 12.21
N ALA A 40 -12.38 -16.57 13.23
CA ALA A 40 -11.90 -17.28 14.42
C ALA A 40 -11.55 -18.72 14.07
N VAL A 41 -10.32 -19.12 14.39
CA VAL A 41 -9.81 -20.49 14.27
C VAL A 41 -9.24 -20.94 15.61
N ARG A 42 -8.78 -22.19 15.70
CA ARG A 42 -8.01 -22.62 16.86
C ARG A 42 -6.71 -21.82 16.99
N GLY A 43 -6.50 -21.22 18.15
CA GLY A 43 -5.33 -20.37 18.45
C GLY A 43 -5.52 -18.87 18.19
N GLY A 44 -6.62 -18.41 17.55
CA GLY A 44 -6.88 -16.99 17.36
C GLY A 44 -7.72 -16.65 16.14
N GLU A 45 -7.52 -15.48 15.57
CA GLU A 45 -8.15 -15.06 14.32
C GLU A 45 -7.15 -15.14 13.16
N VAL A 46 -7.66 -15.48 11.97
CA VAL A 46 -6.90 -15.58 10.72
C VAL A 46 -7.66 -14.85 9.61
N ALA A 47 -6.94 -14.16 8.76
CA ALA A 47 -7.50 -13.56 7.56
C ALA A 47 -7.81 -14.64 6.51
N ILE A 48 -9.05 -14.67 6.04
CA ILE A 48 -9.53 -15.55 4.96
C ILE A 48 -9.95 -14.67 3.80
N GLN A 49 -9.48 -14.99 2.60
CA GLN A 49 -9.88 -14.32 1.36
C GLN A 49 -10.22 -15.38 0.30
N ASP A 50 -11.37 -15.22 -0.36
CA ASP A 50 -11.85 -16.17 -1.38
C ASP A 50 -11.85 -17.64 -0.92
N GLY A 51 -12.10 -17.85 0.39
CA GLY A 51 -12.21 -19.18 1.00
C GLY A 51 -10.89 -19.82 1.42
N ILE A 52 -9.74 -19.16 1.22
CA ILE A 52 -8.42 -19.63 1.66
C ILE A 52 -7.82 -18.70 2.71
N PRO A 53 -6.97 -19.20 3.62
CA PRO A 53 -6.19 -18.33 4.50
C PRO A 53 -5.26 -17.43 3.65
N VAL A 54 -5.21 -16.13 3.98
CA VAL A 54 -4.37 -15.18 3.25
C VAL A 54 -2.91 -15.59 3.37
N PRO A 55 -2.24 -15.97 2.26
CA PRO A 55 -0.85 -16.41 2.31
C PRO A 55 0.11 -15.23 2.44
N THR A 56 1.36 -15.51 2.85
CA THR A 56 2.42 -14.51 2.63
C THR A 56 2.65 -14.29 1.15
N PHE A 57 2.93 -13.05 0.75
CA PHE A 57 3.29 -12.70 -0.63
C PHE A 57 4.80 -12.54 -0.82
N ALA A 58 5.59 -12.73 0.23
CA ALA A 58 7.04 -12.83 0.14
C ALA A 58 7.44 -14.07 -0.68
N TYR A 59 8.61 -14.00 -1.33
CA TYR A 59 9.14 -15.14 -2.09
C TYR A 59 9.37 -16.34 -1.19
N GLN A 60 8.89 -17.52 -1.60
CA GLN A 60 9.03 -18.76 -0.86
C GLN A 60 9.87 -19.80 -1.63
N PRO A 61 10.64 -20.66 -0.95
CA PRO A 61 11.45 -21.72 -1.57
C PRO A 61 10.62 -22.95 -1.97
N ARG A 62 9.41 -22.75 -2.44
CA ARG A 62 8.45 -23.76 -2.86
C ARG A 62 8.48 -23.96 -4.37
N GLY A 63 7.78 -25.01 -4.86
CA GLY A 63 7.56 -25.17 -6.28
C GLY A 63 6.81 -23.94 -6.83
N ARG A 64 7.44 -23.24 -7.80
CA ARG A 64 6.90 -21.97 -8.32
C ARG A 64 6.99 -21.95 -9.84
N VAL A 65 5.99 -21.37 -10.50
CA VAL A 65 5.95 -21.12 -11.94
C VAL A 65 5.59 -19.66 -12.14
N GLU A 66 6.58 -18.86 -12.54
CA GLU A 66 6.37 -17.46 -12.88
C GLU A 66 5.64 -17.34 -14.21
N LEU A 67 4.75 -16.35 -14.28
CA LEU A 67 4.01 -16.05 -15.50
C LEU A 67 4.43 -14.71 -16.10
N ASP A 68 5.59 -14.18 -15.70
CA ASP A 68 6.15 -12.97 -16.25
C ASP A 68 6.41 -13.07 -17.76
N GLY A 69 6.41 -11.92 -18.44
CA GLY A 69 6.63 -11.80 -19.88
C GLY A 69 5.33 -11.73 -20.67
N ALA A 70 5.37 -12.10 -21.95
CA ALA A 70 4.31 -11.82 -22.89
C ALA A 70 3.02 -12.64 -22.65
N TRP A 71 1.90 -11.93 -22.48
CA TRP A 71 0.56 -12.49 -22.43
C TRP A 71 -0.24 -12.07 -23.66
N ARG A 72 -1.14 -12.93 -24.13
CA ARG A 72 -2.16 -12.53 -25.10
C ARG A 72 -3.13 -11.56 -24.47
N VAL A 73 -3.47 -10.48 -25.18
CA VAL A 73 -4.37 -9.44 -24.68
C VAL A 73 -5.35 -8.98 -25.75
N GLU A 74 -6.61 -8.86 -25.38
CA GLU A 74 -7.65 -8.20 -26.17
C GLU A 74 -8.26 -7.07 -25.34
N ARG A 75 -7.99 -5.82 -25.72
CA ARG A 75 -8.60 -4.65 -25.08
C ARG A 75 -10.07 -4.56 -25.42
N ARG A 76 -10.90 -4.25 -24.44
CA ARG A 76 -12.35 -4.05 -24.61
C ARG A 76 -12.85 -2.97 -23.66
N ALA A 77 -13.89 -2.26 -24.10
CA ALA A 77 -14.72 -1.49 -23.19
C ALA A 77 -15.67 -2.49 -22.49
N PHE A 78 -15.57 -2.60 -21.18
CA PHE A 78 -16.49 -3.39 -20.38
C PHE A 78 -17.60 -2.52 -19.78
N ASP A 79 -18.71 -3.15 -19.47
CA ASP A 79 -19.74 -2.54 -18.62
C ASP A 79 -19.27 -2.58 -17.16
N SER A 80 -18.72 -1.45 -16.67
CA SER A 80 -18.25 -1.32 -15.31
C SER A 80 -19.36 -1.47 -14.27
N ASN A 81 -20.64 -1.26 -14.66
CA ASN A 81 -21.76 -1.58 -13.78
C ASN A 81 -21.90 -3.10 -13.59
N LEU A 82 -21.69 -3.87 -14.68
CA LEU A 82 -21.69 -5.33 -14.59
C LEU A 82 -20.51 -5.81 -13.70
N SER A 83 -19.32 -5.25 -13.88
CA SER A 83 -18.13 -5.63 -13.13
C SER A 83 -18.29 -5.38 -11.62
N LEU A 84 -19.00 -4.34 -11.22
CA LEU A 84 -19.29 -4.00 -9.82
C LEU A 84 -20.56 -4.68 -9.26
N THR A 85 -21.23 -5.54 -10.02
CA THR A 85 -22.40 -6.29 -9.56
C THR A 85 -21.98 -7.57 -8.81
N PRO A 86 -22.67 -7.95 -7.70
CA PRO A 86 -22.35 -9.17 -6.95
C PRO A 86 -22.32 -10.41 -7.85
N ARG A 87 -21.29 -11.24 -7.70
CA ARG A 87 -21.10 -12.44 -8.53
C ARG A 87 -22.20 -13.47 -8.38
N SER A 88 -22.90 -13.50 -7.22
CA SER A 88 -24.10 -14.32 -7.02
C SER A 88 -25.24 -14.04 -8.01
N SER A 89 -25.27 -12.83 -8.60
CA SER A 89 -26.31 -12.41 -9.56
C SER A 89 -25.76 -12.04 -10.95
N SER A 90 -24.44 -12.00 -11.14
CA SER A 90 -23.83 -11.52 -12.37
C SER A 90 -22.90 -12.53 -13.06
N LEU A 91 -22.53 -13.64 -12.43
CA LEU A 91 -21.53 -14.57 -12.95
C LEU A 91 -21.91 -15.13 -14.32
N ASP A 92 -23.19 -15.49 -14.54
CA ASP A 92 -23.67 -15.96 -15.85
C ASP A 92 -23.53 -14.89 -16.93
N ARG A 93 -23.81 -13.62 -16.59
CA ARG A 93 -23.67 -12.48 -17.52
C ARG A 93 -22.20 -12.21 -17.85
N ILE A 94 -21.31 -12.27 -16.84
CA ILE A 94 -19.85 -12.12 -17.01
C ILE A 94 -19.32 -13.28 -17.85
N SER A 95 -19.78 -14.50 -17.61
CA SER A 95 -19.41 -15.68 -18.41
C SER A 95 -19.95 -15.61 -19.85
N ALA A 96 -21.12 -15.00 -20.04
CA ALA A 96 -21.66 -14.74 -21.38
C ALA A 96 -20.88 -13.62 -22.10
N ASP A 97 -20.51 -12.52 -21.38
CA ASP A 97 -19.63 -11.48 -21.91
C ASP A 97 -18.25 -12.00 -22.30
N ALA A 98 -17.77 -13.03 -21.62
CA ALA A 98 -16.53 -13.72 -21.97
C ALA A 98 -16.54 -14.30 -23.39
N GLY A 99 -17.71 -14.70 -23.89
CA GLY A 99 -17.86 -15.20 -25.26
C GLY A 99 -16.94 -16.37 -25.60
N GLY A 100 -16.61 -17.23 -24.63
CA GLY A 100 -15.71 -18.37 -24.75
C GLY A 100 -14.23 -18.06 -24.48
N ARG A 101 -13.83 -16.82 -24.24
CA ARG A 101 -12.43 -16.39 -23.96
C ARG A 101 -11.79 -17.13 -22.79
N GLN A 102 -12.58 -17.54 -21.82
CA GLN A 102 -12.15 -18.32 -20.66
C GLN A 102 -11.90 -19.80 -20.96
N LEU A 103 -12.35 -20.29 -22.12
CA LEU A 103 -12.27 -21.71 -22.46
C LEU A 103 -10.92 -22.08 -23.12
N PRO A 104 -10.35 -23.25 -22.84
CA PRO A 104 -9.08 -23.68 -23.42
C PRO A 104 -9.03 -23.69 -24.96
N GLN A 105 -10.13 -24.02 -25.61
CA GLN A 105 -10.22 -24.12 -27.08
C GLN A 105 -10.44 -22.79 -27.79
N PHE A 106 -10.55 -21.68 -27.08
CA PHE A 106 -10.71 -20.36 -27.70
C PHE A 106 -9.46 -19.99 -28.49
N ASP A 107 -9.63 -19.55 -29.74
CA ASP A 107 -8.55 -19.10 -30.61
C ASP A 107 -8.22 -17.63 -30.30
N ASP A 108 -7.08 -17.39 -29.65
CA ASP A 108 -6.53 -16.08 -29.32
C ASP A 108 -5.38 -15.63 -30.25
N SER A 109 -5.19 -16.32 -31.39
CA SER A 109 -4.08 -16.07 -32.32
C SER A 109 -4.08 -14.65 -32.89
N ALA A 110 -5.26 -14.03 -33.01
CA ALA A 110 -5.43 -12.66 -33.51
C ALA A 110 -5.23 -11.58 -32.41
N TRP A 111 -5.05 -11.98 -31.14
CA TRP A 111 -4.87 -11.03 -30.05
C TRP A 111 -3.48 -10.40 -30.09
N GLY A 112 -3.38 -9.16 -29.55
CA GLY A 112 -2.11 -8.52 -29.27
C GLY A 112 -1.36 -9.19 -28.12
N THR A 113 -0.23 -8.62 -27.76
CA THR A 113 0.57 -9.02 -26.60
C THR A 113 0.87 -7.85 -25.69
N VAL A 114 1.01 -8.12 -24.40
CA VAL A 114 1.52 -7.19 -23.39
C VAL A 114 2.40 -7.97 -22.43
N ASP A 115 3.45 -7.33 -21.91
CA ASP A 115 4.26 -7.92 -20.87
C ASP A 115 3.57 -7.80 -19.50
N VAL A 116 3.67 -8.84 -18.69
CA VAL A 116 3.22 -8.89 -17.29
C VAL A 116 4.45 -9.21 -16.44
N PRO A 117 4.72 -8.46 -15.36
CA PRO A 117 4.01 -7.25 -14.91
C PRO A 117 4.15 -6.10 -15.93
N GLY A 118 3.07 -5.32 -16.06
CA GLY A 118 3.04 -4.19 -16.99
C GLY A 118 1.68 -3.49 -17.00
N SER A 119 1.54 -2.52 -17.89
CA SER A 119 0.32 -1.74 -17.99
C SER A 119 -0.31 -1.83 -19.37
N LEU A 120 -1.64 -1.78 -19.41
CA LEU A 120 -2.40 -1.64 -20.65
C LEU A 120 -2.20 -0.26 -21.29
N ASN A 121 -2.00 0.75 -20.48
CA ASN A 121 -1.99 2.15 -20.87
C ASN A 121 -0.77 2.90 -20.33
N PRO A 122 0.46 2.49 -20.73
CA PRO A 122 1.64 3.25 -20.31
C PRO A 122 1.60 4.67 -20.90
N PRO A 123 2.11 5.72 -20.20
CA PRO A 123 2.22 7.04 -20.77
C PRO A 123 2.89 7.03 -22.15
N PRO A 124 2.36 7.73 -23.15
CA PRO A 124 1.27 8.69 -23.10
C PRO A 124 -0.13 8.11 -23.41
N ASP A 125 -0.34 6.80 -23.39
CA ASP A 125 -1.64 6.18 -23.70
C ASP A 125 -2.65 6.41 -22.57
N ARG A 126 -3.52 7.40 -22.71
CA ARG A 126 -4.50 7.82 -21.70
C ARG A 126 -5.79 6.94 -21.67
N ARG A 127 -5.82 5.82 -22.38
CA ARG A 127 -7.03 4.98 -22.48
C ARG A 127 -7.17 4.09 -21.26
N GLU A 128 -8.01 4.49 -20.34
CA GLU A 128 -8.44 3.67 -19.20
C GLU A 128 -9.55 2.72 -19.68
N THR A 129 -9.22 1.45 -19.84
CA THR A 129 -10.14 0.45 -20.36
C THR A 129 -9.90 -0.90 -19.70
N GLY A 130 -10.81 -1.86 -19.95
CA GLY A 130 -10.60 -3.23 -19.57
C GLY A 130 -9.89 -4.05 -20.66
N ALA A 131 -9.52 -5.27 -20.31
CA ALA A 131 -8.96 -6.24 -21.22
C ALA A 131 -9.22 -7.68 -20.76
N TRP A 132 -9.19 -8.59 -21.74
CA TRP A 132 -9.00 -10.00 -21.52
C TRP A 132 -7.54 -10.34 -21.70
N TYR A 133 -6.98 -11.05 -20.72
CA TYR A 133 -5.64 -11.62 -20.76
C TYR A 133 -5.74 -13.14 -20.88
N ARG A 134 -4.82 -13.75 -21.64
CA ARG A 134 -4.71 -15.20 -21.71
C ARG A 134 -3.24 -15.64 -21.68
N ARG A 135 -2.99 -16.74 -20.98
CA ARG A 135 -1.66 -17.35 -20.88
C ARG A 135 -1.78 -18.86 -20.90
N ASN A 136 -1.06 -19.51 -21.80
CA ASN A 136 -0.85 -20.95 -21.75
C ASN A 136 0.30 -21.25 -20.79
N VAL A 137 0.12 -22.24 -19.93
CA VAL A 137 1.13 -22.65 -18.94
C VAL A 137 1.10 -24.17 -18.76
N THR A 138 2.27 -24.78 -18.64
CA THR A 138 2.39 -26.19 -18.23
C THR A 138 2.96 -26.19 -16.79
N LEU A 139 2.15 -26.66 -15.86
CA LEU A 139 2.59 -26.83 -14.48
C LEU A 139 3.43 -28.11 -14.37
N PRO A 140 4.48 -28.13 -13.54
CA PRO A 140 5.28 -29.35 -13.31
C PRO A 140 4.39 -30.53 -12.88
N ALA A 141 4.64 -31.72 -13.40
CA ALA A 141 3.92 -32.93 -13.01
C ALA A 141 3.98 -33.21 -11.49
N GLY A 142 5.09 -32.79 -10.84
CA GLY A 142 5.25 -32.89 -9.39
C GLY A 142 4.32 -31.99 -8.55
N PHE A 143 3.50 -31.15 -9.19
CA PHE A 143 2.43 -30.39 -8.49
C PHE A 143 1.19 -31.25 -8.26
N ALA A 144 1.08 -32.41 -8.87
CA ALA A 144 -0.05 -33.33 -8.66
C ALA A 144 -0.17 -33.72 -7.18
N GLY A 145 -1.36 -33.58 -6.61
CA GLY A 145 -1.65 -33.88 -5.19
C GLY A 145 -1.14 -32.86 -4.18
N ARG A 146 -0.61 -31.72 -4.66
CA ARG A 146 -0.23 -30.58 -3.84
C ARG A 146 -1.35 -29.53 -3.79
N THR A 147 -1.28 -28.63 -2.81
CA THR A 147 -2.05 -27.39 -2.80
C THR A 147 -1.41 -26.44 -3.80
N ILE A 148 -2.16 -25.99 -4.78
CA ILE A 148 -1.69 -25.11 -5.85
C ILE A 148 -2.42 -23.77 -5.73
N LEU A 149 -1.72 -22.72 -5.36
CA LEU A 149 -2.24 -21.37 -5.35
C LEU A 149 -1.85 -20.61 -6.61
N LEU A 150 -2.82 -19.94 -7.23
CA LEU A 150 -2.59 -18.92 -8.25
C LEU A 150 -2.58 -17.55 -7.56
N ARG A 151 -1.48 -16.82 -7.67
CA ARG A 151 -1.22 -15.59 -6.95
C ARG A 151 -1.04 -14.43 -7.90
N PHE A 152 -1.58 -13.28 -7.51
CA PHE A 152 -1.47 -12.00 -8.18
C PHE A 152 -0.87 -10.98 -7.23
N GLY A 153 0.22 -10.32 -7.64
CA GLY A 153 0.78 -9.21 -6.87
C GLY A 153 -0.11 -7.97 -6.90
N ALA A 154 -0.79 -7.70 -8.01
CA ALA A 154 -1.88 -6.73 -8.16
C ALA A 154 -2.53 -6.84 -9.54
N ALA A 155 -3.81 -6.45 -9.63
CA ALA A 155 -4.55 -6.27 -10.88
C ALA A 155 -5.45 -5.02 -10.77
N ASN A 156 -5.21 -4.01 -11.57
CA ASN A 156 -5.94 -2.75 -11.49
C ASN A 156 -7.06 -2.68 -12.55
N TYR A 157 -8.33 -2.66 -12.22
CA TYR A 157 -8.90 -2.41 -10.89
C TYR A 157 -9.69 -3.63 -10.37
N ILE A 158 -10.58 -4.23 -11.19
CA ILE A 158 -11.36 -5.43 -10.87
C ILE A 158 -10.88 -6.58 -11.74
N ALA A 159 -10.57 -7.72 -11.14
CA ALA A 159 -10.18 -8.93 -11.85
C ALA A 159 -11.18 -10.06 -11.62
N ASP A 160 -11.58 -10.76 -12.69
CA ASP A 160 -12.22 -12.07 -12.65
C ASP A 160 -11.26 -13.09 -13.26
N VAL A 161 -11.11 -14.27 -12.65
CA VAL A 161 -10.06 -15.23 -13.00
C VAL A 161 -10.64 -16.61 -13.30
N TRP A 162 -10.19 -17.22 -14.41
CA TRP A 162 -10.53 -18.60 -14.82
C TRP A 162 -9.28 -19.40 -15.10
N LEU A 163 -9.28 -20.64 -14.65
CA LEU A 163 -8.28 -21.64 -15.04
C LEU A 163 -8.98 -22.81 -15.74
N ASN A 164 -8.58 -23.13 -16.98
CA ASN A 164 -9.18 -24.18 -17.79
C ASN A 164 -10.71 -24.05 -17.97
N GLY A 165 -11.23 -22.83 -17.98
CA GLY A 165 -12.66 -22.54 -18.08
C GLY A 165 -13.41 -22.57 -16.74
N VAL A 166 -12.77 -22.94 -15.64
CA VAL A 166 -13.32 -22.91 -14.28
C VAL A 166 -13.07 -21.54 -13.68
N TRP A 167 -14.13 -20.85 -13.26
CA TRP A 167 -14.02 -19.58 -12.55
C TRP A 167 -13.48 -19.81 -11.14
N LEU A 168 -12.40 -19.10 -10.77
CA LEU A 168 -11.75 -19.23 -9.46
C LEU A 168 -12.26 -18.20 -8.47
N GLY A 169 -12.59 -16.98 -8.94
CA GLY A 169 -13.00 -15.88 -8.07
C GLY A 169 -12.81 -14.53 -8.73
N TYR A 170 -12.96 -13.49 -7.91
CA TYR A 170 -12.72 -12.11 -8.31
C TYR A 170 -11.98 -11.35 -7.21
N HIS A 171 -11.34 -10.24 -7.59
CA HIS A 171 -10.76 -9.30 -6.66
C HIS A 171 -11.06 -7.86 -7.09
N GLU A 172 -11.34 -6.97 -6.13
CA GLU A 172 -11.47 -5.54 -6.32
C GLU A 172 -10.42 -4.82 -5.46
N GLY A 173 -9.57 -4.01 -6.12
CA GLY A 173 -8.51 -3.25 -5.47
C GLY A 173 -7.27 -3.20 -6.36
N GLY A 174 -6.81 -1.99 -6.76
CA GLY A 174 -5.86 -1.84 -7.86
C GLY A 174 -4.42 -2.23 -7.55
N THR A 175 -3.99 -2.18 -6.28
CA THR A 175 -2.57 -2.21 -5.90
C THR A 175 -2.24 -3.21 -4.80
N THR A 176 -3.23 -3.97 -4.36
CA THR A 176 -3.08 -4.98 -3.31
C THR A 176 -3.09 -6.40 -3.88
N PRO A 177 -2.42 -7.38 -3.23
CA PRO A 177 -2.30 -8.74 -3.72
C PRO A 177 -3.50 -9.60 -3.35
N PHE A 178 -3.70 -10.68 -4.12
CA PHE A 178 -4.71 -11.70 -3.86
C PHE A 178 -4.29 -13.06 -4.40
N ALA A 179 -4.98 -14.13 -3.96
CA ALA A 179 -4.70 -15.48 -4.39
C ALA A 179 -5.98 -16.33 -4.47
N PHE A 180 -5.94 -17.37 -5.30
CA PHE A 180 -7.02 -18.36 -5.41
C PHE A 180 -6.46 -19.77 -5.27
N ASP A 181 -7.24 -20.68 -4.70
CA ASP A 181 -6.98 -22.11 -4.81
C ASP A 181 -7.24 -22.58 -6.24
N ALA A 182 -6.18 -22.95 -6.92
CA ALA A 182 -6.20 -23.46 -8.29
C ALA A 182 -6.09 -24.99 -8.34
N SER A 183 -5.99 -25.69 -7.20
CA SER A 183 -5.70 -27.13 -7.13
C SER A 183 -6.68 -27.97 -7.96
N ALA A 184 -7.98 -27.76 -7.78
CA ALA A 184 -9.02 -28.54 -8.46
C ALA A 184 -9.14 -28.23 -9.97
N ALA A 185 -8.80 -27.01 -10.38
CA ALA A 185 -8.87 -26.58 -11.79
C ALA A 185 -7.58 -26.86 -12.57
N SER A 186 -6.47 -27.12 -11.88
CA SER A 186 -5.14 -27.37 -12.44
C SER A 186 -5.01 -28.76 -13.05
N ARG A 187 -4.17 -28.87 -14.09
CA ARG A 187 -3.75 -30.12 -14.74
C ARG A 187 -2.21 -30.20 -14.74
N PRO A 188 -1.59 -30.63 -13.62
CA PRO A 188 -0.14 -30.76 -13.57
C PRO A 188 0.39 -31.74 -14.59
N GLY A 189 1.47 -31.38 -15.30
CA GLY A 189 2.04 -32.19 -16.41
C GLY A 189 1.37 -31.97 -17.75
N GLU A 190 0.24 -31.26 -17.82
CA GLU A 190 -0.52 -30.99 -19.03
C GLU A 190 -0.61 -29.48 -19.30
N PRO A 191 -0.99 -29.09 -20.54
CA PRO A 191 -1.28 -27.68 -20.84
C PRO A 191 -2.49 -27.16 -20.04
N ASN A 192 -2.34 -25.98 -19.45
CA ASN A 192 -3.39 -25.23 -18.80
C ASN A 192 -3.57 -23.88 -19.48
N VAL A 193 -4.76 -23.33 -19.43
CA VAL A 193 -5.09 -22.00 -19.94
C VAL A 193 -5.60 -21.15 -18.80
N LEU A 194 -4.85 -20.11 -18.47
CA LEU A 194 -5.27 -19.05 -17.57
C LEU A 194 -5.90 -17.92 -18.38
N ALA A 195 -7.11 -17.52 -18.00
CA ALA A 195 -7.80 -16.36 -18.55
C ALA A 195 -8.15 -15.39 -17.41
N VAL A 196 -7.86 -14.10 -17.61
CA VAL A 196 -8.15 -13.04 -16.64
C VAL A 196 -8.89 -11.92 -17.37
N ARG A 197 -10.03 -11.52 -16.84
CA ARG A 197 -10.73 -10.31 -17.24
C ARG A 197 -10.38 -9.21 -16.24
N VAL A 198 -9.76 -8.12 -16.70
CA VAL A 198 -9.52 -6.95 -15.89
C VAL A 198 -10.38 -5.81 -16.40
N ASP A 199 -11.10 -5.15 -15.50
CA ASP A 199 -11.88 -3.95 -15.80
C ASP A 199 -11.33 -2.77 -14.99
N ASN A 200 -10.93 -1.70 -15.70
CA ASN A 200 -10.38 -0.49 -15.11
C ASN A 200 -11.31 0.69 -15.41
N PRO A 201 -12.31 0.97 -14.54
CA PRO A 201 -13.19 2.10 -14.73
C PRO A 201 -12.40 3.42 -14.73
N PRO A 202 -12.60 4.32 -15.71
CA PRO A 202 -11.89 5.59 -15.73
C PRO A 202 -12.12 6.41 -14.46
N TRP A 203 -11.04 6.95 -13.92
CA TRP A 203 -11.11 7.80 -12.74
C TRP A 203 -11.97 9.04 -12.98
N GLY A 204 -12.69 9.48 -11.93
CA GLY A 204 -13.62 10.60 -12.01
C GLY A 204 -14.96 10.29 -12.65
N THR A 205 -15.17 9.08 -13.18
CA THR A 205 -16.46 8.68 -13.78
C THR A 205 -17.40 7.99 -12.79
N ARG A 206 -16.86 7.52 -11.65
CA ARG A 206 -17.61 6.77 -10.64
C ARG A 206 -17.14 7.19 -9.24
N ASN A 207 -18.08 7.19 -8.29
CA ASN A 207 -17.81 7.48 -6.87
C ASN A 207 -17.85 6.24 -5.97
N ASP A 208 -17.96 5.06 -6.58
CA ASP A 208 -18.03 3.77 -5.90
C ASP A 208 -16.79 2.88 -6.16
N ILE A 209 -15.71 3.45 -6.66
CA ILE A 209 -14.38 2.84 -6.79
C ILE A 209 -13.36 3.57 -5.90
N VAL A 210 -12.22 2.95 -5.67
CA VAL A 210 -11.14 3.50 -4.85
C VAL A 210 -9.82 3.43 -5.63
N PRO A 211 -9.16 4.56 -5.96
CA PRO A 211 -9.56 5.96 -5.72
C PRO A 211 -10.70 6.41 -6.62
N TRP A 212 -11.35 7.50 -6.23
CA TRP A 212 -12.34 8.16 -7.05
C TRP A 212 -11.86 9.55 -7.48
N GLY A 213 -12.47 10.14 -8.49
CA GLY A 213 -12.18 11.52 -8.87
C GLY A 213 -11.00 11.68 -9.84
N LEU A 214 -10.56 12.91 -10.01
CA LEU A 214 -9.42 13.24 -10.85
C LEU A 214 -8.14 13.14 -10.04
N ALA A 215 -7.60 11.94 -9.94
CA ALA A 215 -6.29 11.72 -9.31
C ALA A 215 -5.19 12.41 -10.14
N ASP A 216 -4.13 12.86 -9.47
CA ASP A 216 -3.03 13.58 -10.10
C ASP A 216 -1.80 12.68 -10.38
N TRP A 217 -2.00 11.39 -10.48
CA TRP A 217 -1.01 10.42 -10.95
C TRP A 217 -1.57 9.56 -12.09
N TRP A 218 -0.75 8.64 -12.61
CA TRP A 218 -1.14 7.78 -13.72
C TRP A 218 -1.87 6.53 -13.23
N ASN A 219 -3.04 6.27 -13.80
CA ASN A 219 -3.82 5.05 -13.51
C ASN A 219 -3.37 3.91 -14.44
N PHE A 220 -2.35 3.19 -14.04
CA PHE A 220 -1.91 1.99 -14.75
C PHE A 220 -2.92 0.87 -14.65
N GLY A 221 -3.62 0.56 -15.75
CA GLY A 221 -4.60 -0.54 -15.79
C GLY A 221 -3.99 -1.88 -16.18
N GLY A 222 -4.57 -2.97 -15.67
CA GLY A 222 -4.18 -4.33 -16.05
C GLY A 222 -3.44 -5.09 -14.96
N LEU A 223 -2.64 -6.09 -15.36
CA LEU A 223 -1.82 -6.91 -14.45
C LEU A 223 -0.51 -6.20 -14.14
N THR A 224 -0.53 -5.36 -13.13
CA THR A 224 0.55 -4.40 -12.83
C THR A 224 1.68 -4.97 -11.98
N ARG A 225 1.51 -6.16 -11.44
CA ARG A 225 2.51 -6.88 -10.62
C ARG A 225 2.65 -8.33 -11.10
N PRO A 226 3.68 -9.06 -10.65
CA PRO A 226 3.88 -10.46 -11.01
C PRO A 226 2.66 -11.34 -10.75
N VAL A 227 2.51 -12.35 -11.61
CA VAL A 227 1.52 -13.43 -11.48
C VAL A 227 2.26 -14.77 -11.48
N TRP A 228 1.91 -15.67 -10.55
CA TRP A 228 2.60 -16.96 -10.45
C TRP A 228 1.73 -18.05 -9.85
N PHE A 229 2.08 -19.30 -10.16
CA PHE A 229 1.60 -20.45 -9.41
C PHE A 229 2.63 -20.84 -8.35
N GLU A 230 2.15 -21.25 -7.19
CA GLU A 230 2.97 -21.82 -6.12
C GLU A 230 2.33 -23.11 -5.61
N ALA A 231 3.16 -24.14 -5.38
CA ALA A 231 2.71 -25.43 -4.88
C ALA A 231 3.39 -25.78 -3.57
N SER A 232 2.58 -26.12 -2.56
CA SER A 232 2.99 -26.61 -1.26
C SER A 232 2.42 -28.01 -1.00
N ASP A 233 2.99 -28.75 -0.05
CA ASP A 233 2.35 -29.97 0.44
C ASP A 233 1.00 -29.63 1.09
N PRO A 234 0.06 -30.59 1.21
CA PRO A 234 -1.24 -30.33 1.79
C PRO A 234 -1.17 -29.78 3.22
N VAL A 235 -0.19 -30.22 4.01
CA VAL A 235 0.11 -29.62 5.32
C VAL A 235 1.28 -28.65 5.17
N HIS A 236 1.00 -27.35 5.33
CA HIS A 236 2.00 -26.31 5.10
C HIS A 236 1.76 -25.07 5.97
N ALA A 237 2.81 -24.28 6.14
CA ALA A 237 2.71 -22.95 6.73
C ALA A 237 2.17 -21.95 5.69
N VAL A 238 1.07 -21.29 5.98
CA VAL A 238 0.44 -20.31 5.09
C VAL A 238 1.17 -18.98 5.15
N ARG A 239 1.46 -18.52 6.38
CA ARG A 239 2.15 -17.26 6.67
C ARG A 239 2.76 -17.30 8.07
N ALA A 240 3.71 -16.42 8.30
CA ALA A 240 4.25 -16.12 9.62
C ALA A 240 4.35 -14.61 9.80
N ASP A 241 3.71 -14.10 10.85
CA ASP A 241 3.67 -12.68 11.20
C ASP A 241 4.61 -12.43 12.37
N VAL A 242 5.48 -11.45 12.25
CA VAL A 242 6.50 -11.10 13.23
C VAL A 242 6.19 -9.73 13.84
N VAL A 243 5.93 -9.69 15.13
CA VAL A 243 5.79 -8.45 15.91
C VAL A 243 7.13 -8.19 16.62
N PRO A 244 7.95 -7.25 16.13
CA PRO A 244 9.29 -7.05 16.62
C PRO A 244 9.32 -6.26 17.94
N HIS A 245 10.28 -6.62 18.80
CA HIS A 245 10.73 -5.88 19.99
C HIS A 245 12.20 -5.48 19.82
N LEU A 246 12.78 -4.80 20.81
CA LEU A 246 14.19 -4.40 20.73
C LEU A 246 15.16 -5.57 20.98
N ASP A 247 14.71 -6.58 21.70
CA ASP A 247 15.47 -7.75 22.15
C ASP A 247 14.89 -9.08 21.67
N GLY A 248 13.90 -9.06 20.78
CA GLY A 248 13.23 -10.25 20.31
C GLY A 248 12.01 -9.99 19.45
N ALA A 249 11.15 -10.97 19.32
CA ALA A 249 9.91 -10.86 18.55
C ALA A 249 8.85 -11.85 19.05
N ASP A 250 7.58 -11.45 18.99
CA ASP A 250 6.45 -12.37 18.99
C ASP A 250 6.18 -12.83 17.56
N VAL A 251 5.85 -14.10 17.38
CA VAL A 251 5.63 -14.71 16.07
C VAL A 251 4.31 -15.48 16.08
N SER A 252 3.49 -15.22 15.08
CA SER A 252 2.27 -16.00 14.82
C SER A 252 2.44 -16.76 13.51
N VAL A 253 2.25 -18.09 13.53
CA VAL A 253 2.30 -18.93 12.32
C VAL A 253 0.91 -19.49 12.04
N VAL A 254 0.42 -19.32 10.82
CA VAL A 254 -0.80 -19.97 10.34
C VAL A 254 -0.41 -21.22 9.59
N VAL A 255 -0.92 -22.37 10.03
CA VAL A 255 -0.69 -23.68 9.41
C VAL A 255 -2.02 -24.23 8.90
N GLU A 256 -2.02 -24.75 7.68
CA GLU A 256 -3.19 -25.36 7.06
C GLU A 256 -2.94 -26.84 6.76
N ASN A 257 -3.99 -27.64 6.92
CA ASN A 257 -4.11 -28.97 6.30
C ASN A 257 -5.23 -28.93 5.24
N SER A 258 -4.91 -28.61 4.01
CA SER A 258 -5.84 -28.64 2.86
C SER A 258 -6.14 -30.06 2.39
N GLY A 259 -5.45 -31.06 2.95
CA GLY A 259 -5.58 -32.47 2.58
C GLY A 259 -6.90 -33.12 3.00
N SER A 260 -7.12 -34.34 2.51
CA SER A 260 -8.34 -35.11 2.76
C SER A 260 -8.30 -35.95 4.06
N THR A 261 -7.14 -36.05 4.71
CA THR A 261 -6.90 -36.84 5.92
C THR A 261 -6.30 -36.00 7.03
N PRO A 262 -6.60 -36.33 8.31
CA PRO A 262 -5.90 -35.71 9.43
C PRO A 262 -4.38 -35.95 9.36
N ALA A 263 -3.61 -35.03 9.93
CA ALA A 263 -2.15 -35.11 10.00
C ALA A 263 -1.63 -34.52 11.32
N ASP A 264 -0.62 -35.18 11.90
CA ASP A 264 0.11 -34.65 13.04
C ASP A 264 1.30 -33.81 12.54
N ALA A 265 1.24 -32.52 12.76
CA ALA A 265 2.24 -31.56 12.31
C ALA A 265 3.09 -31.10 13.49
N GLN A 266 4.41 -31.09 13.29
CA GLN A 266 5.39 -30.46 14.17
C GLN A 266 5.92 -29.20 13.48
N VAL A 267 5.83 -28.05 14.14
CA VAL A 267 6.36 -26.79 13.64
C VAL A 267 7.59 -26.39 14.43
N SER A 268 8.67 -26.07 13.72
CA SER A 268 9.87 -25.48 14.33
C SER A 268 10.18 -24.12 13.73
N LEU A 269 10.61 -23.19 14.57
CA LEU A 269 10.94 -21.82 14.24
C LEU A 269 12.44 -21.59 14.47
N GLU A 270 13.09 -20.95 13.53
CA GLU A 270 14.51 -20.58 13.65
C GLU A 270 14.74 -19.16 13.16
N VAL A 271 15.45 -18.37 13.95
CA VAL A 271 15.89 -17.02 13.56
C VAL A 271 17.33 -17.11 13.09
N LEU A 272 17.56 -16.67 11.87
CA LEU A 272 18.88 -16.66 11.22
C LEU A 272 19.33 -15.23 10.94
N PRO A 273 20.60 -14.87 11.18
CA PRO A 273 21.11 -13.56 10.82
C PRO A 273 21.12 -13.40 9.30
N ALA A 274 20.67 -12.25 8.82
CA ALA A 274 20.70 -11.88 7.42
C ALA A 274 21.84 -10.90 7.14
N ARG A 275 22.40 -10.94 5.95
CA ARG A 275 23.40 -9.97 5.50
C ARG A 275 23.11 -9.50 4.09
N VAL A 276 22.92 -8.19 3.95
CA VAL A 276 22.78 -7.53 2.67
C VAL A 276 24.16 -7.26 2.06
N THR A 277 24.31 -7.56 0.77
CA THR A 277 25.50 -7.31 -0.03
C THR A 277 25.08 -6.78 -1.40
N THR A 278 26.01 -6.25 -2.18
CA THR A 278 25.71 -5.80 -3.54
C THR A 278 25.17 -6.94 -4.41
N ALA A 279 25.62 -8.17 -4.17
CA ALA A 279 25.23 -9.34 -4.97
C ALA A 279 23.79 -9.81 -4.71
N ASN A 280 23.28 -9.61 -3.49
CA ASN A 280 21.93 -10.07 -3.11
C ASN A 280 20.92 -8.93 -2.95
N LEU A 281 21.31 -7.68 -3.17
CA LEU A 281 20.48 -6.50 -2.94
C LEU A 281 19.13 -6.57 -3.67
N LEU A 282 19.12 -7.09 -4.89
CA LEU A 282 17.94 -7.19 -5.75
C LEU A 282 17.24 -8.56 -5.71
N SER A 283 17.79 -9.53 -4.96
CA SER A 283 17.19 -10.86 -4.90
C SER A 283 15.91 -10.86 -4.05
N PRO A 284 14.77 -11.30 -4.57
CA PRO A 284 13.57 -11.47 -3.76
C PRO A 284 13.65 -12.67 -2.81
N ASP A 285 14.60 -13.61 -3.05
CA ASP A 285 14.75 -14.85 -2.29
C ASP A 285 15.46 -14.62 -0.95
N PRO A 286 14.79 -14.82 0.21
CA PRO A 286 15.41 -14.64 1.52
C PRO A 286 16.64 -15.54 1.75
N ARG A 287 16.77 -16.68 1.05
CA ARG A 287 17.94 -17.56 1.14
C ARG A 287 19.22 -16.86 0.70
N SER A 288 19.11 -15.90 -0.20
CA SER A 288 20.25 -15.10 -0.66
C SER A 288 20.90 -14.25 0.45
N LEU A 289 20.12 -13.94 1.50
CA LEU A 289 20.59 -13.18 2.66
C LEU A 289 21.30 -14.05 3.69
N LEU A 290 21.19 -15.39 3.61
CA LEU A 290 21.81 -16.33 4.55
C LEU A 290 23.26 -16.60 4.16
N LEU A 291 24.19 -16.21 5.01
CA LEU A 291 25.63 -16.35 4.72
C LEU A 291 26.31 -17.57 5.38
N GLY A 292 25.51 -18.54 5.77
CA GLY A 292 25.99 -19.69 6.56
C GLY A 292 26.03 -19.35 8.06
N GLY A 293 26.18 -20.37 8.86
CA GLY A 293 26.03 -20.28 10.30
C GLY A 293 24.71 -20.93 10.77
N GLY A 294 24.63 -21.23 12.07
CA GLY A 294 23.42 -21.77 12.67
C GLY A 294 22.41 -20.68 13.05
N PRO A 295 21.18 -21.07 13.45
CA PRO A 295 20.22 -20.16 13.99
C PRO A 295 20.72 -19.54 15.31
N ILE A 296 20.39 -18.26 15.50
CA ILE A 296 20.70 -17.53 16.75
C ILE A 296 19.60 -17.70 17.81
N ALA A 297 18.41 -18.11 17.38
CA ALA A 297 17.31 -18.54 18.24
C ALA A 297 16.55 -19.67 17.54
N ARG A 298 16.05 -20.62 18.34
CA ARG A 298 15.23 -21.75 17.87
C ARG A 298 14.16 -22.10 18.89
N GLN A 299 12.99 -22.48 18.38
CA GLN A 299 11.89 -22.99 19.18
C GLN A 299 11.12 -24.05 18.40
N ASP A 300 10.86 -25.18 19.06
CA ASP A 300 9.95 -26.20 18.56
C ASP A 300 8.60 -26.01 19.26
N LEU A 301 7.54 -25.79 18.46
CA LEU A 301 6.17 -25.60 18.96
C LEU A 301 5.57 -26.96 19.37
N PRO A 302 4.55 -26.99 20.22
CA PRO A 302 3.82 -28.23 20.48
C PRO A 302 3.32 -28.87 19.18
N ALA A 303 3.35 -30.21 19.12
CA ALA A 303 2.78 -30.92 17.99
C ALA A 303 1.24 -30.72 17.94
N GLU A 304 0.72 -30.49 16.74
CA GLU A 304 -0.68 -30.24 16.49
C GLU A 304 -1.30 -31.30 15.59
N THR A 305 -2.41 -31.89 16.01
CA THR A 305 -3.23 -32.70 15.11
C THR A 305 -4.18 -31.81 14.35
N LEU A 306 -3.94 -31.67 13.04
CA LEU A 306 -4.77 -30.93 12.11
C LEU A 306 -5.78 -31.86 11.49
N ALA A 307 -7.07 -31.60 11.65
CA ALA A 307 -8.11 -32.30 10.96
C ALA A 307 -8.03 -32.06 9.43
N ARG A 308 -8.86 -32.76 8.68
CA ARG A 308 -9.03 -32.45 7.25
C ARG A 308 -9.58 -31.03 7.06
N ALA A 309 -9.00 -30.28 6.12
CA ALA A 309 -9.38 -28.91 5.83
C ALA A 309 -9.39 -28.00 7.08
N ASP A 310 -8.36 -28.14 7.92
CA ASP A 310 -8.21 -27.41 9.20
C ASP A 310 -7.16 -26.31 9.07
N VAL A 311 -7.40 -25.21 9.76
CA VAL A 311 -6.48 -24.07 9.87
C VAL A 311 -6.25 -23.79 11.35
N VAL A 312 -4.99 -23.64 11.74
CA VAL A 312 -4.61 -23.30 13.11
C VAL A 312 -3.64 -22.13 13.11
N ARG A 313 -3.74 -21.27 14.12
CA ARG A 313 -2.76 -20.25 14.44
C ARG A 313 -1.94 -20.71 15.64
N LEU A 314 -0.63 -20.62 15.52
CA LEU A 314 0.34 -20.99 16.55
C LEU A 314 1.16 -19.75 16.91
N ASP A 315 1.07 -19.33 18.17
CA ASP A 315 1.80 -18.17 18.66
C ASP A 315 3.04 -18.60 19.45
N SER A 316 4.11 -17.80 19.33
CA SER A 316 5.40 -18.04 19.98
C SER A 316 6.11 -16.70 20.23
N ALA A 317 7.19 -16.72 21.01
CA ALA A 317 8.02 -15.56 21.26
C ALA A 317 9.50 -15.96 21.31
N PHE A 318 10.36 -15.06 20.81
CA PHE A 318 11.82 -15.22 20.88
C PHE A 318 12.45 -14.10 21.68
N LEU A 319 13.50 -14.47 22.45
CA LEU A 319 14.54 -13.52 22.86
C LEU A 319 15.78 -13.78 22.03
N ILE A 320 16.40 -12.72 21.57
CA ILE A 320 17.61 -12.76 20.73
C ILE A 320 18.73 -12.05 21.47
N ALA A 321 19.70 -12.83 21.94
CA ALA A 321 20.85 -12.26 22.63
C ALA A 321 21.65 -11.35 21.68
N ASP A 322 22.10 -10.19 22.19
CA ASP A 322 22.87 -9.19 21.44
C ASP A 322 22.17 -8.75 20.13
N ALA A 323 20.84 -8.61 20.18
CA ALA A 323 20.01 -8.27 19.04
C ALA A 323 20.41 -6.93 18.39
N ALA A 324 20.71 -6.97 17.10
CA ALA A 324 20.92 -5.76 16.30
C ALA A 324 19.56 -5.22 15.82
N THR A 325 19.22 -4.01 16.22
CA THR A 325 17.96 -3.37 15.78
C THR A 325 18.09 -2.77 14.39
N TRP A 326 16.95 -2.72 13.68
CA TRP A 326 16.85 -2.05 12.39
C TRP A 326 16.64 -0.54 12.58
N THR A 327 17.40 0.25 11.83
CA THR A 327 17.18 1.69 11.64
C THR A 327 17.55 2.09 10.20
N PRO A 328 17.12 3.24 9.69
CA PRO A 328 17.58 3.74 8.39
C PRO A 328 19.09 3.93 8.27
N LEU A 329 19.82 4.09 9.38
CA LEU A 329 21.29 4.21 9.38
C LEU A 329 22.00 2.87 9.59
N SER A 330 21.29 1.87 10.13
CA SER A 330 21.82 0.52 10.38
C SER A 330 20.72 -0.51 10.09
N PRO A 331 20.47 -0.87 8.81
CA PRO A 331 19.37 -1.71 8.40
C PRO A 331 19.64 -3.20 8.65
N SER A 332 19.68 -3.58 9.94
CA SER A 332 19.92 -4.96 10.38
C SER A 332 18.69 -5.82 10.14
N LEU A 333 18.88 -6.97 9.47
CA LEU A 333 17.80 -7.88 9.10
C LEU A 333 18.06 -9.29 9.62
N TYR A 334 16.97 -10.05 9.75
CA TYR A 334 16.93 -11.46 10.10
C TYR A 334 16.02 -12.21 9.12
N VAL A 335 16.19 -13.53 9.06
CA VAL A 335 15.28 -14.43 8.37
C VAL A 335 14.68 -15.39 9.40
N LEU A 336 13.36 -15.36 9.53
CA LEU A 336 12.59 -16.39 10.22
C LEU A 336 12.43 -17.57 9.27
N ARG A 337 12.83 -18.77 9.71
CA ARG A 337 12.56 -20.02 9.03
C ARG A 337 11.53 -20.82 9.82
N VAL A 338 10.40 -21.08 9.19
CA VAL A 338 9.34 -21.96 9.71
C VAL A 338 9.48 -23.30 8.99
N THR A 339 9.63 -24.39 9.72
CA THR A 339 9.70 -25.74 9.15
C THR A 339 8.54 -26.56 9.66
N VAL A 340 7.76 -27.14 8.75
CA VAL A 340 6.64 -28.05 9.06
C VAL A 340 7.07 -29.48 8.77
N THR A 341 6.89 -30.35 9.74
CA THR A 341 7.25 -31.77 9.69
C THR A 341 6.01 -32.63 9.96
N VAL A 342 5.78 -33.65 9.12
CA VAL A 342 4.73 -34.64 9.30
C VAL A 342 5.34 -36.04 9.25
N GLY A 343 5.08 -36.87 10.27
CA GLY A 343 5.64 -38.22 10.33
C GLY A 343 7.18 -38.26 10.30
N GLY A 344 7.84 -37.24 10.83
CA GLY A 344 9.30 -37.10 10.85
C GLY A 344 9.93 -36.63 9.53
N THR A 345 9.12 -36.30 8.52
CA THR A 345 9.57 -35.78 7.23
C THR A 345 9.24 -34.29 7.13
N VAL A 346 10.20 -33.46 6.71
CA VAL A 346 9.93 -32.03 6.41
C VAL A 346 9.05 -31.98 5.16
N VAL A 347 7.86 -31.43 5.30
CA VAL A 347 6.88 -31.27 4.24
C VAL A 347 6.83 -29.84 3.70
N ASP A 348 7.20 -28.84 4.52
CA ASP A 348 7.19 -27.44 4.09
C ASP A 348 8.25 -26.62 4.82
N THR A 349 8.71 -25.56 4.14
CA THR A 349 9.58 -24.52 4.69
C THR A 349 9.09 -23.15 4.20
N LEU A 350 8.79 -22.25 5.14
CA LEU A 350 8.45 -20.87 4.88
C LEU A 350 9.55 -19.95 5.43
N LEU A 351 9.89 -18.90 4.68
CA LEU A 351 10.92 -17.93 5.04
C LEU A 351 10.33 -16.52 5.04
N GLU A 352 10.55 -15.79 6.14
CA GLU A 352 10.18 -14.36 6.24
C GLU A 352 11.41 -13.53 6.61
N THR A 353 11.60 -12.42 5.92
CA THR A 353 12.61 -11.42 6.29
C THR A 353 11.99 -10.39 7.21
N PHE A 354 12.67 -10.07 8.31
CA PHE A 354 12.20 -9.07 9.28
C PHE A 354 13.37 -8.30 9.90
N GLY A 355 13.06 -7.23 10.61
CA GLY A 355 14.03 -6.45 11.39
C GLY A 355 13.45 -6.11 12.75
N LEU A 356 14.31 -6.10 13.78
CA LEU A 356 13.91 -5.75 15.14
C LEU A 356 13.84 -4.23 15.28
N ARG A 357 12.67 -3.71 15.56
CA ARG A 357 12.47 -2.29 15.78
C ARG A 357 11.22 -2.02 16.61
N GLN A 358 11.17 -0.85 17.21
CA GLN A 358 9.99 -0.34 17.88
C GLN A 358 9.77 1.12 17.44
N VAL A 359 8.59 1.43 16.91
CA VAL A 359 8.18 2.80 16.61
C VAL A 359 6.97 3.16 17.50
N ALA A 360 6.98 4.36 18.05
CA ALA A 360 5.94 4.85 18.94
C ALA A 360 5.87 6.39 18.91
N VAL A 361 4.79 6.93 19.44
CA VAL A 361 4.74 8.34 19.85
C VAL A 361 5.37 8.46 21.23
N ASP A 362 6.25 9.45 21.43
CA ASP A 362 6.89 9.72 22.72
C ASP A 362 5.80 10.04 23.77
N PRO A 363 5.71 9.31 24.87
CA PRO A 363 4.73 9.61 25.92
C PRO A 363 4.96 10.97 26.60
N ASP A 364 6.21 11.48 26.57
CA ASP A 364 6.64 12.71 27.23
C ASP A 364 6.62 13.93 26.28
N GLY A 365 6.33 13.75 24.99
CA GLY A 365 6.35 14.85 24.04
C GLY A 365 5.77 14.49 22.66
N PRO A 366 5.53 15.50 21.81
CA PRO A 366 4.94 15.31 20.48
C PRO A 366 5.99 14.86 19.45
N SER A 367 6.62 13.71 19.66
CA SER A 367 7.71 13.22 18.81
C SER A 367 7.47 11.76 18.41
N VAL A 368 7.90 11.39 17.21
CA VAL A 368 8.06 9.98 16.84
C VAL A 368 9.35 9.47 17.46
N VAL A 369 9.28 8.29 18.06
CA VAL A 369 10.41 7.58 18.65
C VAL A 369 10.64 6.29 17.89
N LEU A 370 11.87 6.07 17.43
CA LEU A 370 12.33 4.81 16.86
C LEU A 370 13.41 4.21 17.75
N ASN A 371 13.18 3.01 18.24
CA ASN A 371 14.11 2.31 19.15
C ASN A 371 14.51 3.13 20.38
N GLY A 372 13.56 3.87 20.97
CA GLY A 372 13.78 4.72 22.13
C GLY A 372 14.42 6.08 21.83
N GLN A 373 14.65 6.44 20.55
CA GLN A 373 15.25 7.73 20.16
C GLN A 373 14.23 8.58 19.42
N ARG A 374 14.15 9.87 19.76
CA ARG A 374 13.35 10.84 18.99
C ARG A 374 13.94 11.01 17.60
N VAL A 375 13.09 10.96 16.57
CA VAL A 375 13.51 11.03 15.18
C VAL A 375 12.83 12.14 14.42
N ALA A 376 13.55 12.74 13.47
CA ALA A 376 13.02 13.65 12.47
C ALA A 376 13.53 13.21 11.10
N PHE A 377 12.62 12.76 10.23
CA PHE A 377 12.97 12.21 8.93
C PHE A 377 12.86 13.26 7.83
N PRO A 378 13.98 13.63 7.18
CA PRO A 378 13.93 14.25 5.88
C PRO A 378 13.47 13.21 4.85
N GLY A 379 12.57 13.58 3.95
CA GLY A 379 11.99 12.63 3.00
C GLY A 379 11.70 13.20 1.62
N ALA A 380 11.36 12.30 0.72
CA ALA A 380 10.82 12.60 -0.60
C ALA A 380 9.65 11.66 -0.92
N ALA A 381 8.67 12.16 -1.66
CA ALA A 381 7.58 11.34 -2.17
C ALA A 381 7.96 10.76 -3.54
N VAL A 382 7.43 9.56 -3.83
CA VAL A 382 7.60 8.88 -5.10
C VAL A 382 6.25 8.40 -5.62
N HIS A 383 6.09 8.38 -6.93
CA HIS A 383 5.02 7.66 -7.60
C HIS A 383 5.56 6.34 -8.14
N ASP A 384 4.70 5.33 -8.25
CA ASP A 384 5.06 4.02 -8.78
C ASP A 384 5.16 4.05 -10.31
N GLN A 385 6.04 4.90 -10.83
CA GLN A 385 6.24 5.09 -12.27
C GLN A 385 7.64 5.62 -12.58
N ILE A 386 8.17 5.22 -13.72
CA ILE A 386 9.38 5.80 -14.33
C ILE A 386 8.99 6.48 -15.63
N LEU A 387 9.51 7.68 -15.85
CA LEU A 387 9.39 8.42 -17.10
C LEU A 387 10.71 8.37 -17.87
N THR A 388 10.61 8.27 -19.20
CA THR A 388 11.75 8.26 -20.10
C THR A 388 11.48 9.21 -21.26
N PRO A 389 12.34 10.23 -21.50
CA PRO A 389 12.23 11.09 -22.66
C PRO A 389 12.34 10.32 -23.97
N THR A 390 11.55 10.70 -24.97
CA THR A 390 11.64 10.12 -26.32
C THR A 390 12.45 11.02 -27.25
N PRO A 391 13.07 10.47 -28.31
CA PRO A 391 13.85 11.25 -29.27
C PRO A 391 13.04 12.37 -29.98
N GLU A 392 11.71 12.20 -30.05
CA GLU A 392 10.77 13.13 -30.64
C GLU A 392 10.37 14.29 -29.72
N GLY A 393 10.95 14.34 -28.50
CA GLY A 393 10.68 15.37 -27.49
C GLY A 393 9.40 15.13 -26.67
N GLY A 394 8.88 13.89 -26.66
CA GLY A 394 7.82 13.44 -25.77
C GLY A 394 8.36 12.65 -24.58
N VAL A 395 7.45 12.03 -23.83
CA VAL A 395 7.77 11.15 -22.70
C VAL A 395 6.97 9.86 -22.83
N THR A 396 7.63 8.73 -22.57
CA THR A 396 6.97 7.46 -22.29
C THR A 396 7.16 7.09 -20.83
N GLY A 397 6.35 6.18 -20.30
CA GLY A 397 6.49 5.77 -18.91
C GLY A 397 6.06 4.33 -18.70
N HIS A 398 6.47 3.77 -17.58
CA HIS A 398 6.12 2.41 -17.18
C HIS A 398 6.19 2.25 -15.65
N ILE A 399 5.70 1.10 -15.17
CA ILE A 399 5.80 0.69 -13.77
C ILE A 399 7.26 0.29 -13.49
N PRO A 400 7.89 0.78 -12.39
CA PRO A 400 9.30 0.57 -12.13
C PRO A 400 9.69 -0.90 -11.98
N THR A 401 10.83 -1.26 -12.54
CA THR A 401 11.52 -2.51 -12.25
C THR A 401 12.31 -2.42 -10.94
N PRO A 402 12.67 -3.54 -10.29
CA PRO A 402 13.50 -3.51 -9.08
C PRO A 402 14.85 -2.78 -9.26
N VAL A 403 15.41 -2.80 -10.46
CA VAL A 403 16.66 -2.08 -10.79
C VAL A 403 16.43 -0.57 -10.77
N GLU A 404 15.36 -0.10 -11.37
CA GLU A 404 15.00 1.32 -11.42
C GLU A 404 14.63 1.84 -10.02
N ILE A 405 13.85 1.08 -9.24
CA ILE A 405 13.55 1.42 -7.83
C ILE A 405 14.84 1.54 -7.00
N ARG A 406 15.81 0.64 -7.18
CA ARG A 406 17.11 0.76 -6.53
C ARG A 406 17.80 2.07 -6.88
N ASP A 407 17.78 2.46 -8.15
CA ASP A 407 18.46 3.66 -8.62
C ASP A 407 17.74 4.93 -8.16
N GLU A 408 16.40 4.91 -8.12
CA GLU A 408 15.56 5.95 -7.51
C GLU A 408 15.87 6.11 -6.00
N LEU A 409 15.90 5.03 -5.23
CA LEU A 409 16.25 5.08 -3.81
C LEU A 409 17.69 5.58 -3.58
N ARG A 410 18.63 5.22 -4.46
CA ARG A 410 19.99 5.76 -4.41
C ARG A 410 20.02 7.26 -4.72
N ALA A 411 19.24 7.72 -5.70
CA ALA A 411 19.08 9.14 -5.95
C ALA A 411 18.54 9.86 -4.71
N ALA A 412 17.52 9.30 -4.05
CA ALA A 412 17.00 9.82 -2.78
C ALA A 412 18.08 9.87 -1.68
N GLN A 413 18.93 8.85 -1.53
CA GLN A 413 20.05 8.88 -0.58
C GLN A 413 21.00 10.06 -0.84
N THR A 414 21.26 10.42 -2.10
CA THR A 414 22.13 11.55 -2.45
C THR A 414 21.58 12.89 -1.99
N THR A 415 20.27 13.01 -1.77
CA THR A 415 19.61 14.21 -1.24
C THR A 415 19.59 14.25 0.29
N GLY A 416 20.02 13.20 0.97
CA GLY A 416 19.94 13.07 2.42
C GLY A 416 18.58 12.55 2.91
N ALA A 417 17.66 12.19 2.02
CA ALA A 417 16.37 11.60 2.42
C ALA A 417 16.56 10.28 3.18
N ARG A 418 15.73 10.08 4.20
CA ARG A 418 15.67 8.86 5.03
C ARG A 418 14.24 8.32 5.17
N LEU A 419 13.25 9.03 4.60
CA LEU A 419 11.87 8.59 4.51
C LEU A 419 11.42 8.70 3.05
N ILE A 420 10.74 7.65 2.58
CA ILE A 420 10.04 7.63 1.30
C ILE A 420 8.54 7.57 1.58
N ARG A 421 7.79 8.45 0.94
CA ARG A 421 6.33 8.36 0.90
C ARG A 421 5.87 7.88 -0.46
N THR A 422 5.06 6.82 -0.48
CA THR A 422 4.47 6.31 -1.72
C THR A 422 3.10 7.00 -1.94
N GLY A 423 3.07 8.00 -2.78
CA GLY A 423 1.84 8.72 -3.09
C GLY A 423 1.10 8.08 -4.27
N HIS A 424 -0.15 7.69 -4.19
CA HIS A 424 -1.05 7.61 -3.01
C HIS A 424 -1.63 6.19 -2.94
N THR A 425 -0.79 5.18 -2.92
CA THR A 425 -1.18 3.76 -2.99
C THR A 425 -0.27 2.90 -2.11
N PRO A 426 -0.70 1.70 -1.74
CA PRO A 426 0.19 0.70 -1.17
C PRO A 426 1.47 0.55 -1.97
N ALA A 427 2.60 0.51 -1.27
CA ALA A 427 3.93 0.50 -1.87
C ALA A 427 4.15 -0.69 -2.81
N ASN A 428 5.00 -0.50 -3.83
CA ASN A 428 5.53 -1.60 -4.61
C ASN A 428 6.35 -2.53 -3.70
N PRO A 429 6.08 -3.84 -3.65
CA PRO A 429 6.82 -4.76 -2.78
C PRO A 429 8.34 -4.72 -3.00
N ALA A 430 8.80 -4.48 -4.23
CA ALA A 430 10.23 -4.32 -4.51
C ALA A 430 10.83 -3.05 -3.89
N LEU A 431 10.03 -1.97 -3.76
CA LEU A 431 10.45 -0.77 -3.04
C LEU A 431 10.65 -1.09 -1.55
N LEU A 432 9.73 -1.83 -0.94
CA LEU A 432 9.83 -2.23 0.47
C LEU A 432 11.04 -3.15 0.72
N ASP A 433 11.26 -4.16 -0.15
CA ASP A 433 12.45 -5.01 -0.08
C ASP A 433 13.75 -4.18 -0.10
N LEU A 434 13.79 -3.17 -0.95
CA LEU A 434 14.96 -2.30 -1.08
C LEU A 434 15.05 -1.27 0.06
N ALA A 435 13.92 -0.74 0.55
CA ALA A 435 13.87 0.16 1.70
C ALA A 435 14.37 -0.56 2.98
N ASP A 436 13.94 -1.82 3.20
CA ASP A 436 14.43 -2.66 4.29
C ASP A 436 15.96 -2.82 4.27
N ARG A 437 16.53 -2.97 3.08
CA ARG A 437 17.95 -3.29 2.85
C ARG A 437 18.87 -2.07 2.72
N LEU A 438 18.36 -0.96 2.15
CA LEU A 438 19.10 0.29 1.95
C LEU A 438 18.96 1.25 3.12
N GLY A 439 17.98 1.04 4.01
CA GLY A 439 17.74 1.86 5.17
C GLY A 439 16.91 3.11 4.85
N PHE A 440 15.64 2.90 4.55
CA PHE A 440 14.66 3.97 4.46
C PHE A 440 13.47 3.68 5.38
N ALA A 441 13.00 4.67 6.11
CA ALA A 441 11.65 4.66 6.65
C ALA A 441 10.64 4.81 5.49
N VAL A 442 9.48 4.18 5.59
CA VAL A 442 8.43 4.27 4.58
C VAL A 442 7.12 4.72 5.22
N TRP A 443 6.48 5.65 4.56
CA TRP A 443 5.07 5.96 4.68
C TRP A 443 4.36 5.38 3.45
N GLU A 444 3.61 4.31 3.61
CA GLU A 444 2.70 3.82 2.57
C GLU A 444 1.25 4.11 2.94
N GLU A 445 0.36 4.13 1.96
CA GLU A 445 -1.02 4.56 2.21
C GLU A 445 -2.04 3.86 1.30
N ILE A 446 -3.29 3.81 1.76
CA ILE A 446 -4.42 3.40 0.93
C ILE A 446 -4.96 4.61 0.14
N PRO A 447 -5.49 4.41 -1.08
CA PRO A 447 -5.79 5.49 -2.02
C PRO A 447 -7.10 6.25 -1.73
N LEU A 448 -7.29 6.72 -0.49
CA LEU A 448 -8.40 7.62 -0.14
C LEU A 448 -8.01 9.08 -0.41
N TYR A 449 -7.94 9.43 -1.70
CA TYR A 449 -7.45 10.70 -2.21
C TYR A 449 -8.60 11.67 -2.52
N HIS A 450 -8.56 12.89 -1.93
CA HIS A 450 -9.57 13.95 -2.08
C HIS A 450 -11.01 13.52 -1.78
N TYR A 451 -11.19 12.62 -0.83
CA TYR A 451 -12.51 12.13 -0.45
C TYR A 451 -13.38 13.24 0.16
N THR A 452 -14.68 13.20 -0.17
CA THR A 452 -15.73 14.02 0.42
C THR A 452 -16.52 13.22 1.45
N PRO A 453 -17.37 13.85 2.30
CA PRO A 453 -18.25 13.11 3.20
C PRO A 453 -19.08 12.04 2.49
N GLN A 454 -19.55 12.33 1.29
CA GLN A 454 -20.37 11.40 0.51
C GLN A 454 -19.55 10.21 0.01
N THR A 455 -18.33 10.43 -0.50
CA THR A 455 -17.49 9.35 -1.00
C THR A 455 -16.93 8.50 0.12
N PHE A 456 -16.62 9.08 1.29
CA PHE A 456 -16.35 8.29 2.50
C PHE A 456 -17.54 7.39 2.85
N ALA A 457 -18.76 7.92 2.88
CA ALA A 457 -19.93 7.12 3.21
C ALA A 457 -20.13 5.94 2.23
N ILE A 458 -19.95 6.17 0.93
CA ILE A 458 -20.07 5.12 -0.11
C ILE A 458 -18.97 4.09 0.02
N ALA A 459 -17.70 4.52 0.02
CA ALA A 459 -16.56 3.60 0.01
C ALA A 459 -16.48 2.77 1.31
N MET A 460 -16.65 3.40 2.46
CA MET A 460 -16.66 2.73 3.76
C MET A 460 -17.86 1.79 3.90
N GLY A 461 -19.01 2.18 3.35
CA GLY A 461 -20.21 1.34 3.30
C GLY A 461 -20.02 0.08 2.44
N ARG A 462 -19.20 0.16 1.38
CA ARG A 462 -18.83 -1.00 0.55
C ARG A 462 -17.77 -1.89 1.20
N GLY A 463 -17.00 -1.37 2.15
CA GLY A 463 -15.92 -2.11 2.82
C GLY A 463 -14.61 -2.24 2.03
N ILE A 464 -14.45 -1.58 0.90
CA ILE A 464 -13.26 -1.68 0.05
C ILE A 464 -12.02 -0.99 0.68
N PRO A 465 -12.11 0.22 1.27
CA PRO A 465 -10.99 0.78 2.01
C PRO A 465 -10.49 -0.12 3.15
N GLN A 466 -11.43 -0.75 3.86
CA GLN A 466 -11.11 -1.70 4.93
C GLN A 466 -10.40 -2.94 4.40
N GLN A 467 -10.82 -3.47 3.24
CA GLN A 467 -10.14 -4.58 2.57
C GLN A 467 -8.74 -4.18 2.15
N MET A 468 -8.58 -3.07 1.41
CA MET A 468 -7.27 -2.60 0.94
C MET A 468 -6.28 -2.38 2.10
N LEU A 469 -6.76 -1.80 3.22
CA LEU A 469 -5.93 -1.62 4.41
C LEU A 469 -5.49 -2.96 5.00
N ARG A 470 -6.41 -3.94 5.12
CA ARG A 470 -6.06 -5.28 5.61
C ARG A 470 -5.06 -5.99 4.69
N GLU A 471 -5.28 -5.93 3.38
CA GLU A 471 -4.38 -6.52 2.39
C GLU A 471 -2.98 -5.89 2.45
N MET A 472 -2.89 -4.56 2.55
CA MET A 472 -1.64 -3.81 2.71
C MET A 472 -0.94 -4.21 4.02
N ALA A 473 -1.62 -4.09 5.15
CA ALA A 473 -1.05 -4.40 6.47
C ALA A 473 -0.60 -5.87 6.58
N LEU A 474 -1.40 -6.82 6.08
CA LEU A 474 -1.06 -8.25 6.08
C LEU A 474 0.11 -8.57 5.15
N ARG A 475 0.19 -7.93 3.97
CA ARG A 475 1.30 -8.12 3.04
C ARG A 475 2.62 -7.65 3.64
N ASP A 476 2.59 -6.51 4.34
CA ASP A 476 3.78 -5.78 4.76
C ASP A 476 4.09 -5.91 6.26
N MET A 477 3.41 -6.85 6.94
CA MET A 477 3.53 -7.11 8.37
C MET A 477 4.98 -7.24 8.85
N ASN A 478 5.84 -7.90 8.07
CA ASN A 478 7.23 -8.20 8.41
C ASN A 478 8.24 -7.14 7.93
N ARG A 479 7.77 -6.02 7.31
CA ARG A 479 8.64 -4.97 6.75
C ARG A 479 9.12 -4.00 7.82
N PRO A 480 10.39 -4.01 8.22
CA PRO A 480 10.89 -3.08 9.24
C PRO A 480 10.94 -1.63 8.76
N SER A 481 11.06 -1.39 7.45
CA SER A 481 11.08 -0.05 6.85
C SER A 481 9.74 0.67 6.97
N VAL A 482 8.61 -0.03 6.93
CA VAL A 482 7.29 0.57 7.06
C VAL A 482 7.08 1.02 8.50
N LEU A 483 7.08 2.33 8.73
CA LEU A 483 6.86 2.93 10.04
C LEU A 483 5.49 3.59 10.15
N PHE A 484 4.87 3.93 9.01
CA PHE A 484 3.61 4.67 8.97
C PHE A 484 2.64 4.06 7.95
N HIS A 485 1.36 3.99 8.34
CA HIS A 485 0.25 3.72 7.45
C HIS A 485 -0.61 4.97 7.26
N GLY A 486 -0.67 5.47 6.03
CA GLY A 486 -1.50 6.59 5.61
C GLY A 486 -2.92 6.14 5.30
N LEU A 487 -3.91 6.80 5.90
CA LEU A 487 -5.31 6.40 5.81
C LEU A 487 -6.16 7.30 4.92
N ALA A 488 -5.70 8.51 4.61
CA ALA A 488 -6.34 9.42 3.65
C ALA A 488 -5.39 10.54 3.23
N ASN A 489 -5.62 11.10 2.04
CA ASN A 489 -4.93 12.27 1.52
C ASN A 489 -5.92 13.37 1.14
N GLU A 490 -5.66 14.61 1.58
CA GLU A 490 -6.35 15.86 1.19
C GLU A 490 -7.88 15.74 1.08
N SER A 491 -8.46 15.07 2.05
CA SER A 491 -9.87 14.77 2.09
C SER A 491 -10.65 15.83 2.89
N THR A 492 -11.94 15.97 2.61
CA THR A 492 -12.83 16.97 3.22
C THR A 492 -13.91 16.36 4.10
N GLY A 493 -14.58 17.20 4.88
CA GLY A 493 -15.62 16.81 5.82
C GLY A 493 -15.05 16.37 7.16
N GLU A 494 -15.68 16.77 8.23
CA GLU A 494 -15.19 16.50 9.59
C GLU A 494 -15.74 15.16 10.11
N ASP A 495 -17.06 15.07 10.32
CA ASP A 495 -17.70 13.94 10.97
C ASP A 495 -17.49 12.59 10.26
N GLN A 496 -17.73 12.53 8.95
CA GLN A 496 -17.61 11.29 8.18
C GLN A 496 -16.15 10.87 8.07
N ARG A 497 -15.25 11.82 7.84
CA ARG A 497 -13.82 11.56 7.76
C ARG A 497 -13.27 11.05 9.10
N THR A 498 -13.61 11.72 10.21
CA THR A 498 -13.18 11.28 11.55
C THR A 498 -13.66 9.86 11.86
N ARG A 499 -14.94 9.52 11.55
CA ARG A 499 -15.44 8.15 11.75
C ARG A 499 -14.75 7.13 10.87
N ALA A 500 -14.49 7.47 9.61
CA ALA A 500 -13.76 6.60 8.69
C ALA A 500 -12.32 6.35 9.16
N LEU A 501 -11.61 7.41 9.54
CA LEU A 501 -10.25 7.33 10.05
C LEU A 501 -10.18 6.55 11.37
N GLN A 502 -11.14 6.74 12.30
CA GLN A 502 -11.22 5.92 13.51
C GLN A 502 -11.38 4.45 13.19
N GLN A 503 -12.32 4.09 12.31
CA GLN A 503 -12.57 2.70 11.92
C GLN A 503 -11.35 2.06 11.25
N LEU A 504 -10.67 2.80 10.37
CA LEU A 504 -9.47 2.32 9.70
C LEU A 504 -8.30 2.19 10.69
N HIS A 505 -8.12 3.15 11.59
CA HIS A 505 -7.14 3.05 12.68
C HIS A 505 -7.37 1.82 13.57
N ASP A 506 -8.62 1.55 13.97
CA ASP A 506 -8.95 0.39 14.79
C ASP A 506 -8.64 -0.93 14.05
N ILE A 507 -8.91 -0.99 12.75
CA ILE A 507 -8.58 -2.14 11.90
C ILE A 507 -7.06 -2.35 11.83
N ASP A 508 -6.32 -1.29 11.58
CA ASP A 508 -4.86 -1.33 11.50
C ASP A 508 -4.25 -1.83 12.80
N ARG A 509 -4.70 -1.26 13.92
CA ARG A 509 -4.27 -1.66 15.27
C ARG A 509 -4.59 -3.10 15.63
N ALA A 510 -5.69 -3.64 15.11
CA ALA A 510 -6.08 -5.02 15.35
C ALA A 510 -5.22 -6.03 14.57
N ILE A 511 -4.72 -5.65 13.40
CA ILE A 511 -3.87 -6.50 12.57
C ILE A 511 -2.40 -6.39 12.97
N ASP A 512 -1.89 -5.18 13.01
CA ASP A 512 -0.46 -4.91 13.20
C ASP A 512 -0.18 -4.23 14.56
N GLY A 513 -0.61 -3.03 14.78
CA GLY A 513 -0.34 -2.28 16.01
C GLY A 513 1.12 -1.86 16.21
N THR A 514 2.03 -2.15 15.27
CA THR A 514 3.47 -1.81 15.35
C THR A 514 3.87 -0.65 14.44
N ARG A 515 2.93 -0.06 13.68
CA ARG A 515 3.09 1.12 12.84
C ARG A 515 2.25 2.28 13.39
N LEU A 516 2.61 3.48 13.00
CA LEU A 516 1.85 4.68 13.34
C LEU A 516 0.89 5.02 12.21
N THR A 517 -0.35 5.31 12.56
CA THR A 517 -1.35 5.74 11.59
C THR A 517 -1.39 7.25 11.47
N GLY A 518 -1.66 7.73 10.25
CA GLY A 518 -1.82 9.15 9.97
C GLY A 518 -2.66 9.42 8.73
N GLN A 519 -2.85 10.69 8.41
CA GLN A 519 -3.38 11.16 7.14
C GLN A 519 -2.57 12.36 6.66
N ALA A 520 -2.69 12.74 5.39
CA ALA A 520 -2.20 14.00 4.88
C ALA A 520 -3.37 14.98 4.76
N ALA A 521 -3.59 15.81 5.78
CA ALA A 521 -4.63 16.83 5.78
C ALA A 521 -4.17 18.09 5.03
N TYR A 522 -5.12 18.89 4.52
CA TYR A 522 -4.78 20.17 3.90
C TYR A 522 -4.08 21.13 4.86
N GLY A 523 -2.96 21.67 4.46
CA GLY A 523 -2.18 22.60 5.27
C GLY A 523 -2.75 24.01 5.39
N PHE A 524 -3.81 24.33 4.64
CA PHE A 524 -4.54 25.59 4.83
C PHE A 524 -5.62 25.49 5.92
N THR A 525 -5.80 24.33 6.54
CA THR A 525 -6.62 24.09 7.73
C THR A 525 -5.80 23.34 8.77
N PRO A 526 -4.76 23.97 9.34
CA PRO A 526 -3.85 23.29 10.27
C PRO A 526 -4.52 22.93 11.60
N ASP A 527 -5.68 23.52 11.90
CA ASP A 527 -6.57 23.23 13.03
C ASP A 527 -7.60 22.14 12.73
N ASP A 528 -7.43 21.37 11.65
CA ASP A 528 -8.30 20.24 11.27
C ASP A 528 -8.35 19.18 12.39
N PRO A 529 -9.53 18.92 13.00
CA PRO A 529 -9.64 18.03 14.16
C PRO A 529 -9.65 16.54 13.79
N THR A 530 -9.66 16.20 12.52
CA THR A 530 -9.95 14.82 12.03
C THR A 530 -8.79 13.85 12.24
N SER A 531 -7.57 14.33 12.53
CA SER A 531 -6.46 13.47 12.95
C SER A 531 -6.56 13.03 14.42
N SER A 532 -7.63 13.40 15.14
CA SER A 532 -7.80 13.03 16.56
C SER A 532 -7.71 11.52 16.85
N PRO A 533 -8.23 10.59 16.03
CA PRO A 533 -8.09 9.15 16.28
C PRO A 533 -6.72 8.56 15.91
N LEU A 534 -5.91 9.30 15.14
CA LEU A 534 -4.66 8.80 14.56
C LEU A 534 -3.46 9.03 15.50
N ASP A 535 -2.34 8.40 15.24
CA ASP A 535 -1.13 8.53 16.05
C ASP A 535 -0.38 9.84 15.77
N VAL A 536 -0.34 10.26 14.50
CA VAL A 536 0.34 11.48 14.08
C VAL A 536 -0.61 12.45 13.38
N ALA A 537 -0.29 13.75 13.42
CA ALA A 537 -0.98 14.80 12.68
C ALA A 537 -0.18 15.12 11.40
N GLY A 538 -0.70 14.67 10.25
CA GLY A 538 -0.03 14.82 8.96
C GLY A 538 -0.68 15.91 8.10
N TYR A 539 0.16 16.66 7.34
CA TYR A 539 -0.27 17.81 6.54
C TYR A 539 0.46 17.90 5.21
N THR A 540 -0.19 18.60 4.24
CA THR A 540 0.39 19.04 2.96
C THR A 540 0.56 20.56 2.99
N PHE A 541 1.80 21.08 2.96
CA PHE A 541 2.09 22.52 3.10
C PHE A 541 2.53 23.14 1.77
N TYR A 542 1.60 23.85 1.12
CA TYR A 542 1.86 24.51 -0.16
C TYR A 542 1.74 26.05 -0.08
N HIS A 543 2.22 26.62 1.03
CA HIS A 543 2.26 28.07 1.21
C HIS A 543 3.10 28.77 0.14
N GLY A 544 2.55 29.83 -0.46
CA GLY A 544 3.15 30.54 -1.57
C GLY A 544 3.11 29.78 -2.92
N VAL A 545 2.37 28.66 -2.97
CA VAL A 545 2.15 27.86 -4.19
C VAL A 545 0.68 27.81 -4.54
N PHE A 546 -0.14 27.18 -3.70
CA PHE A 546 -1.59 27.11 -3.87
C PHE A 546 -2.34 28.12 -3.00
N TYR A 547 -1.78 28.49 -1.86
CA TYR A 547 -2.36 29.40 -0.89
C TYR A 547 -1.26 30.15 -0.12
N GLY A 548 -1.64 31.23 0.57
CA GLY A 548 -0.69 32.10 1.26
C GLY A 548 0.18 32.93 0.31
N THR A 549 0.99 33.81 0.87
CA THR A 549 1.86 34.71 0.10
C THR A 549 3.30 34.75 0.59
N ASP A 550 3.54 34.38 1.85
CA ASP A 550 4.85 34.29 2.47
C ASP A 550 5.10 32.84 2.93
N PRO A 551 5.81 32.03 2.14
CA PRO A 551 6.00 30.60 2.45
C PRO A 551 6.60 30.35 3.83
N ARG A 552 7.51 31.22 4.30
CA ARG A 552 8.13 31.07 5.61
C ARG A 552 7.15 31.40 6.74
N ALA A 553 6.59 32.61 6.73
CA ALA A 553 5.71 33.08 7.80
C ALA A 553 4.41 32.26 7.86
N ASP A 554 3.83 31.94 6.69
CA ASP A 554 2.61 31.14 6.61
C ASP A 554 2.85 29.69 7.09
N THR A 555 4.02 29.10 6.82
CA THR A 555 4.39 27.76 7.33
C THR A 555 4.62 27.79 8.83
N GLU A 556 5.28 28.83 9.36
CA GLU A 556 5.52 28.99 10.79
C GLU A 556 4.19 29.09 11.56
N ALA A 557 3.28 29.94 11.11
CA ALA A 557 1.94 30.08 11.69
C ALA A 557 1.11 28.78 11.60
N ALA A 558 1.20 28.06 10.47
CA ALA A 558 0.50 26.79 10.31
C ALA A 558 1.04 25.70 11.24
N LEU A 559 2.35 25.64 11.46
CA LEU A 559 2.96 24.71 12.40
C LEU A 559 2.56 25.01 13.86
N GLU A 560 2.56 26.29 14.24
CA GLU A 560 2.11 26.71 15.58
C GLU A 560 0.65 26.25 15.82
N LEU A 561 -0.24 26.53 14.88
CA LEU A 561 -1.66 26.16 15.00
C LEU A 561 -1.88 24.66 14.99
N ALA A 562 -1.15 23.90 14.14
CA ALA A 562 -1.18 22.44 14.13
C ALA A 562 -0.73 21.85 15.48
N HIS A 563 0.33 22.42 16.07
CA HIS A 563 0.82 22.00 17.37
C HIS A 563 -0.13 22.41 18.52
N GLU A 564 -0.74 23.58 18.46
CA GLU A 564 -1.80 23.99 19.40
C GLU A 564 -3.01 23.06 19.35
N THR A 565 -3.40 22.63 18.14
CA THR A 565 -4.51 21.69 17.95
C THR A 565 -4.17 20.29 18.50
N TYR A 566 -2.93 19.85 18.29
CA TYR A 566 -2.45 18.54 18.71
C TYR A 566 -1.16 18.60 19.56
N PRO A 567 -1.21 19.14 20.79
CA PRO A 567 0.00 19.42 21.57
C PRO A 567 0.78 18.17 22.00
N LYS A 568 0.19 16.98 21.86
CA LYS A 568 0.80 15.68 22.19
C LYS A 568 1.07 14.79 21.00
N LYS A 569 0.68 15.21 19.78
CA LYS A 569 0.92 14.41 18.57
C LYS A 569 2.11 14.95 17.79
N PRO A 570 2.96 14.06 17.27
CA PRO A 570 3.95 14.47 16.28
C PRO A 570 3.29 15.09 15.05
N VAL A 571 3.83 16.19 14.57
CA VAL A 571 3.48 16.74 13.27
C VAL A 571 4.38 16.10 12.21
N VAL A 572 3.77 15.63 11.12
CA VAL A 572 4.49 15.13 9.94
C VAL A 572 4.04 15.92 8.71
N VAL A 573 4.96 16.55 8.01
CA VAL A 573 4.67 17.27 6.78
C VAL A 573 4.98 16.34 5.61
N LEU A 574 3.91 15.84 4.97
CA LEU A 574 3.95 14.77 4.00
C LEU A 574 4.09 15.28 2.56
N GLU A 575 3.81 16.56 2.36
CA GLU A 575 4.03 17.23 1.10
C GLU A 575 4.38 18.70 1.31
N PHE A 576 5.41 19.14 0.63
CA PHE A 576 5.66 20.53 0.27
C PHE A 576 6.51 20.56 -0.99
N GLY A 577 6.23 21.47 -1.89
CA GLY A 577 6.89 21.48 -3.18
C GLY A 577 6.39 22.56 -4.11
N ARG A 578 6.97 22.63 -5.31
CA ARG A 578 6.58 23.54 -6.37
C ARG A 578 7.04 23.01 -7.73
N TRP A 579 6.29 23.31 -8.78
CA TRP A 579 6.68 23.04 -10.16
C TRP A 579 7.95 23.79 -10.57
N ALA A 580 8.82 23.13 -11.31
CA ALA A 580 10.02 23.70 -11.87
C ALA A 580 9.76 24.52 -13.15
N ASP A 581 8.66 24.24 -13.87
CA ASP A 581 8.24 24.91 -15.11
C ASP A 581 7.24 26.06 -14.90
N GLY A 582 6.81 26.28 -13.65
CA GLY A 582 5.93 27.39 -13.27
C GLY A 582 6.64 28.76 -13.33
N PRO A 583 5.92 29.87 -13.04
CA PRO A 583 6.49 31.20 -13.02
C PRO A 583 7.72 31.29 -12.09
N GLY A 584 8.86 31.79 -12.61
CA GLY A 584 10.13 31.87 -11.89
C GLY A 584 10.99 30.61 -11.98
N GLY A 585 10.47 29.54 -12.59
CA GLY A 585 11.22 28.34 -12.95
C GLY A 585 11.87 27.62 -11.75
N PRO A 586 12.98 26.89 -12.00
CA PRO A 586 13.72 26.16 -10.96
C PRO A 586 14.24 27.03 -9.80
N ALA A 587 14.45 28.33 -10.04
CA ALA A 587 14.84 29.27 -8.97
C ALA A 587 13.70 29.50 -7.97
N ALA A 588 12.44 29.58 -8.46
CA ALA A 588 11.27 29.69 -7.60
C ALA A 588 11.01 28.37 -6.84
N GLN A 589 11.22 27.23 -7.48
CA GLN A 589 11.16 25.91 -6.84
C GLN A 589 12.14 25.83 -5.65
N ARG A 590 13.41 26.20 -5.89
CA ARG A 590 14.44 26.26 -4.84
C ARG A 590 14.08 27.23 -3.72
N ARG A 591 13.51 28.41 -4.06
CA ARG A 591 13.09 29.41 -3.06
C ARG A 591 12.00 28.84 -2.15
N ILE A 592 10.97 28.22 -2.70
CA ILE A 592 9.90 27.57 -1.92
C ILE A 592 10.49 26.55 -0.95
N PHE A 593 11.42 25.70 -1.39
CA PHE A 593 12.10 24.78 -0.48
C PHE A 593 12.76 25.53 0.68
N THR A 594 13.59 26.52 0.37
CA THR A 594 14.38 27.24 1.40
C THR A 594 13.49 27.95 2.42
N GLU A 595 12.40 28.56 1.97
CA GLU A 595 11.49 29.31 2.84
C GLU A 595 10.59 28.38 3.67
N THR A 596 10.08 27.29 3.11
CA THR A 596 9.23 26.32 3.82
C THR A 596 10.05 25.41 4.74
N ALA A 597 11.18 24.89 4.28
CA ALA A 597 12.01 23.99 5.09
C ALA A 597 12.59 24.65 6.34
N GLY A 598 12.82 25.98 6.32
CA GLY A 598 13.35 26.69 7.47
C GLY A 598 12.55 26.48 8.76
N PRO A 599 11.26 26.82 8.81
CA PRO A 599 10.38 26.55 9.95
C PRO A 599 10.25 25.07 10.30
N LEU A 600 10.13 24.18 9.29
CA LEU A 600 10.04 22.73 9.53
C LEU A 600 11.25 22.20 10.29
N LEU A 601 12.45 22.58 9.86
CA LEU A 601 13.70 22.12 10.46
C LEU A 601 14.00 22.79 11.81
N ALA A 602 13.53 24.03 12.03
CA ALA A 602 13.63 24.72 13.31
C ALA A 602 12.78 24.05 14.40
N ASN A 603 11.65 23.43 14.02
CA ASN A 603 10.72 22.75 14.93
C ASN A 603 10.87 21.21 14.91
N ARG A 604 11.97 20.66 14.35
CA ARG A 604 12.16 19.20 14.27
C ARG A 604 12.22 18.56 15.66
N SER A 605 11.59 17.40 15.79
CA SER A 605 11.39 16.66 17.05
C SER A 605 12.68 16.19 17.73
N THR A 606 13.84 16.26 17.05
CA THR A 606 15.16 16.00 17.66
C THR A 606 15.71 17.19 18.47
N LEU A 607 15.06 18.34 18.43
CA LEU A 607 15.37 19.50 19.27
C LEU A 607 14.48 19.54 20.51
N ASP A 608 14.96 20.24 21.54
CA ASP A 608 14.14 20.51 22.73
C ASP A 608 12.92 21.36 22.34
N GLY A 609 11.73 20.89 22.71
CA GLY A 609 10.46 21.51 22.34
C GLY A 609 10.05 21.31 20.88
N GLY A 610 10.82 20.59 20.09
CA GLY A 610 10.47 20.29 18.70
C GLY A 610 9.39 19.22 18.59
N PHE A 611 8.58 19.29 17.51
CA PHE A 611 7.42 18.44 17.30
C PHE A 611 7.25 17.96 15.84
N VAL A 612 8.07 18.43 14.91
CA VAL A 612 8.05 17.99 13.49
C VAL A 612 8.91 16.75 13.33
N SER A 613 8.28 15.60 13.08
CA SER A 613 8.97 14.30 12.97
C SER A 613 9.24 13.84 11.54
N ALA A 614 8.65 14.50 10.54
CA ALA A 614 9.02 14.28 9.13
C ALA A 614 8.75 15.53 8.29
N ALA A 615 9.57 15.70 7.24
CA ALA A 615 9.41 16.72 6.21
C ALA A 615 9.71 16.11 4.83
N VAL A 616 8.67 15.90 4.02
CA VAL A 616 8.71 15.17 2.75
C VAL A 616 8.51 16.12 1.59
N TRP A 617 9.52 16.20 0.71
CA TRP A 617 9.43 16.95 -0.53
C TRP A 617 8.54 16.24 -1.56
N TRP A 618 7.66 16.96 -2.22
CA TRP A 618 6.84 16.51 -3.32
C TRP A 618 7.44 17.00 -4.63
N THR A 619 8.08 16.17 -5.47
CA THR A 619 8.38 14.72 -5.47
C THR A 619 9.88 14.47 -5.70
N LEU A 620 10.34 13.21 -5.63
CA LEU A 620 11.71 12.87 -5.98
C LEU A 620 11.97 13.07 -7.48
N GLU A 621 11.07 12.56 -8.33
CA GLU A 621 11.13 12.64 -9.78
C GLU A 621 9.84 13.26 -10.34
N ASP A 622 9.90 13.77 -11.58
CA ASP A 622 8.71 14.20 -12.30
C ASP A 622 7.78 13.01 -12.57
N TYR A 623 6.49 13.25 -12.69
CA TYR A 623 5.53 12.19 -12.89
C TYR A 623 4.42 12.54 -13.88
N ALA A 624 3.92 11.53 -14.59
CA ALA A 624 2.80 11.67 -15.52
C ALA A 624 1.46 11.65 -14.80
N THR A 625 0.48 12.35 -15.36
CA THR A 625 -0.87 12.41 -14.85
C THR A 625 -1.93 12.15 -15.91
N LEU A 626 -3.12 11.72 -15.48
CA LEU A 626 -4.30 11.67 -16.35
C LEU A 626 -5.12 12.97 -16.35
N ARG A 627 -4.67 14.03 -15.67
CA ARG A 627 -5.33 15.33 -15.73
C ARG A 627 -5.46 15.84 -17.15
N PRO A 628 -6.60 16.41 -17.58
CA PRO A 628 -6.87 16.72 -18.98
C PRO A 628 -5.86 17.64 -19.65
N ASN A 629 -5.20 18.50 -18.89
CA ASN A 629 -4.35 19.56 -19.42
C ASN A 629 -2.92 19.55 -18.89
N ILE A 630 -2.57 18.57 -18.07
CA ILE A 630 -1.26 18.42 -17.47
C ILE A 630 -0.83 16.99 -17.75
N ALA A 631 0.13 16.82 -18.66
CA ALA A 631 0.64 15.51 -19.01
C ALA A 631 1.69 15.04 -18.00
N ILE A 632 2.52 15.98 -17.53
CA ILE A 632 3.61 15.74 -16.59
C ILE A 632 3.58 16.85 -15.54
N GLU A 633 3.73 16.45 -14.30
CA GLU A 633 3.94 17.34 -13.15
C GLU A 633 5.44 17.45 -12.88
N HIS A 634 5.98 18.64 -13.03
CA HIS A 634 7.42 18.93 -12.90
C HIS A 634 7.80 19.33 -11.46
N PHE A 635 7.35 18.57 -10.48
CA PHE A 635 7.68 18.76 -9.05
C PHE A 635 9.04 18.16 -8.65
N GLY A 636 9.58 17.27 -9.48
CA GLY A 636 10.74 16.46 -9.17
C GLY A 636 11.98 17.25 -8.72
N LEU A 637 12.74 16.64 -7.82
CA LEU A 637 14.14 17.02 -7.58
C LEU A 637 14.99 16.69 -8.78
N PHE A 638 14.61 15.62 -9.47
CA PHE A 638 15.20 15.17 -10.72
C PHE A 638 14.16 15.28 -11.82
N ALA A 639 14.59 15.72 -12.99
CA ALA A 639 13.77 15.74 -14.18
C ALA A 639 13.62 14.32 -14.78
N GLU A 640 12.72 14.16 -15.73
CA GLU A 640 12.45 12.89 -16.42
C GLU A 640 13.66 12.28 -17.15
N ASP A 641 14.72 13.07 -17.39
CA ASP A 641 16.01 12.63 -17.93
C ASP A 641 17.06 12.31 -16.85
N GLY A 642 16.66 12.34 -15.56
CA GLY A 642 17.51 12.14 -14.40
C GLY A 642 18.37 13.35 -14.03
N ALA A 643 18.22 14.49 -14.71
CA ALA A 643 19.00 15.69 -14.39
C ALA A 643 18.57 16.32 -13.06
N ALA A 644 19.51 16.52 -12.15
CA ALA A 644 19.26 17.18 -10.88
C ALA A 644 18.93 18.66 -11.06
N ARG A 645 17.85 19.12 -10.45
CA ARG A 645 17.46 20.53 -10.42
C ARG A 645 18.17 21.30 -9.28
N PRO A 646 18.27 22.63 -9.34
CA PRO A 646 18.91 23.45 -8.28
C PRO A 646 18.30 23.27 -6.88
N VAL A 647 17.06 22.81 -6.77
CA VAL A 647 16.42 22.48 -5.51
C VAL A 647 17.03 21.24 -4.85
N ALA A 648 17.48 20.24 -5.62
CA ALA A 648 18.14 19.05 -5.11
C ALA A 648 19.43 19.39 -4.33
N ASP A 649 20.20 20.38 -4.78
CA ASP A 649 21.39 20.85 -4.07
C ASP A 649 21.03 21.54 -2.74
N ALA A 650 19.95 22.33 -2.73
CA ALA A 650 19.47 22.97 -1.54
C ALA A 650 18.97 21.93 -0.50
N ILE A 651 18.24 20.91 -0.95
CA ILE A 651 17.77 19.80 -0.12
C ILE A 651 18.97 19.01 0.41
N ARG A 652 19.94 18.66 -0.43
CA ARG A 652 21.16 17.95 0.00
C ARG A 652 21.89 18.71 1.08
N THR A 653 22.00 20.02 0.96
CA THR A 653 22.67 20.86 1.96
C THR A 653 21.89 20.89 3.28
N ALA A 654 20.58 21.04 3.22
CA ALA A 654 19.74 21.13 4.41
C ALA A 654 19.57 19.76 5.10
N PHE A 655 19.27 18.72 4.36
CA PHE A 655 19.00 17.38 4.89
C PHE A 655 20.29 16.62 5.24
N GLY A 656 21.36 16.77 4.45
CA GLY A 656 22.63 16.10 4.71
C GLY A 656 23.34 16.55 5.99
N SER A 657 22.99 17.74 6.50
CA SER A 657 23.52 18.27 7.78
C SER A 657 22.65 17.93 9.00
N LEU A 658 21.49 17.27 8.78
CA LEU A 658 20.57 16.97 9.87
C LEU A 658 20.98 15.70 10.60
N SER A 659 21.10 15.80 11.94
CA SER A 659 20.97 14.63 12.79
C SER A 659 19.52 14.13 12.73
N THR A 660 19.34 12.88 12.31
CA THR A 660 18.01 12.23 12.31
C THR A 660 17.59 11.82 13.73
N GLY A 661 18.43 12.05 14.74
CA GLY A 661 18.25 11.53 16.11
C GLY A 661 18.82 10.12 16.32
N LEU A 662 19.18 9.42 15.21
CA LEU A 662 19.68 8.04 15.27
C LEU A 662 21.20 7.96 15.44
N ASP A 663 21.89 9.09 15.38
CA ASP A 663 23.37 9.19 15.53
C ASP A 663 23.84 9.15 16.99
N ALA A 664 22.90 9.27 17.94
CA ALA A 664 23.19 9.21 19.38
C ALA A 664 23.07 7.77 19.91
N PRO A 665 23.85 7.36 20.92
CA PRO A 665 23.68 6.04 21.53
C PRO A 665 22.25 5.92 22.15
N PRO A 666 21.65 4.72 22.09
CA PRO A 666 20.28 4.50 22.58
C PRO A 666 20.16 4.88 24.07
N ARG A 667 19.10 5.61 24.41
CA ARG A 667 18.73 5.80 25.82
C ARG A 667 18.27 4.46 26.38
N PRO A 668 18.67 4.10 27.62
CA PRO A 668 18.14 2.90 28.25
C PRO A 668 16.61 2.98 28.34
N PRO A 669 15.89 1.89 28.10
CA PRO A 669 14.43 1.89 28.11
C PRO A 669 13.92 2.32 29.50
N THR A 670 13.16 3.38 29.58
CA THR A 670 12.30 3.67 30.74
C THR A 670 11.18 2.66 30.71
N VAL A 671 11.17 1.76 31.68
CA VAL A 671 10.10 0.77 31.86
C VAL A 671 8.79 1.53 32.14
N ALA A 672 7.98 1.71 31.10
CA ALA A 672 6.63 2.22 31.23
C ALA A 672 5.68 1.04 31.48
N GLY A 673 5.31 0.89 32.74
CA GLY A 673 4.23 -0.03 33.10
C GLY A 673 2.88 0.54 32.70
N GLY A 674 2.04 -0.30 32.11
CA GLY A 674 0.58 -0.15 32.08
C GLY A 674 0.00 0.62 30.88
N ARG A 675 -0.83 -0.06 30.11
CA ARG A 675 -1.74 0.52 29.12
C ARG A 675 -2.52 1.71 29.68
N PRO A 676 -2.63 2.85 29.01
CA PRO A 676 -3.61 3.88 29.38
C PRO A 676 -4.97 3.56 28.73
N VAL A 677 -5.98 3.50 29.58
CA VAL A 677 -7.38 3.57 29.19
C VAL A 677 -7.71 5.03 28.89
N ALA A 678 -8.22 5.32 27.71
CA ALA A 678 -8.68 6.65 27.32
C ALA A 678 -9.93 7.05 28.12
N THR A 679 -9.88 8.18 28.83
CA THR A 679 -11.05 8.89 29.32
C THR A 679 -11.20 10.22 28.57
N SER A 680 -12.34 10.36 27.93
CA SER A 680 -12.78 11.58 27.25
C SER A 680 -13.20 12.67 28.23
N SER A 681 -12.75 13.91 28.00
CA SER A 681 -13.48 15.11 28.44
C SER A 681 -13.13 16.27 27.53
N ALA A 682 -14.11 16.82 26.82
CA ALA A 682 -14.03 18.04 26.04
C ALA A 682 -14.15 19.28 26.92
N PRO A 683 -13.54 20.41 26.55
CA PRO A 683 -14.04 21.73 26.93
C PRO A 683 -14.57 22.51 25.73
N SER A 684 -15.71 23.14 25.95
CA SER A 684 -16.38 24.06 25.06
C SER A 684 -15.93 25.50 25.31
N GLY A 685 -15.73 26.27 24.23
CA GLY A 685 -15.61 27.74 24.27
C GLY A 685 -15.24 28.33 22.90
N PRO A 686 -15.79 29.50 22.52
CA PRO A 686 -15.88 29.92 21.13
C PRO A 686 -14.76 30.87 20.70
N VAL A 687 -14.08 30.53 19.59
CA VAL A 687 -13.28 31.48 18.79
C VAL A 687 -13.62 31.23 17.32
N LEU A 688 -14.72 31.82 16.84
CA LEU A 688 -15.27 31.48 15.51
C LEU A 688 -15.34 32.66 14.53
N LEU A 689 -14.66 33.77 14.71
CA LEU A 689 -14.88 34.96 13.86
C LEU A 689 -13.67 35.46 13.04
N GLY A 690 -12.47 34.94 13.26
CA GLY A 690 -11.26 35.39 12.52
C GLY A 690 -10.96 34.56 11.26
N TYR A 691 -11.31 33.29 11.24
CA TYR A 691 -10.81 32.33 10.23
C TYR A 691 -11.77 32.03 9.08
N LEU A 692 -13.07 32.41 9.18
CA LEU A 692 -13.99 32.35 8.04
C LEU A 692 -13.54 33.23 6.85
N ALA A 693 -12.74 34.26 7.10
CA ALA A 693 -12.18 35.10 6.05
C ALA A 693 -11.04 34.39 5.28
N TYR A 694 -10.24 33.54 5.96
CA TYR A 694 -9.14 32.80 5.33
C TYR A 694 -9.64 31.56 4.57
N GLY A 695 -10.60 30.82 5.09
CA GLY A 695 -11.19 29.67 4.41
C GLY A 695 -11.94 30.05 3.13
N LEU A 696 -12.65 31.20 3.14
CA LEU A 696 -13.28 31.75 1.93
C LEU A 696 -12.25 32.31 0.93
N ALA A 697 -11.13 32.87 1.41
CA ALA A 697 -10.05 33.33 0.55
C ALA A 697 -9.29 32.16 -0.11
N GLY A 698 -9.09 31.04 0.60
CA GLY A 698 -8.48 29.81 0.06
C GLY A 698 -9.35 29.13 -1.00
N ALA A 699 -10.65 28.99 -0.72
CA ALA A 699 -11.61 28.44 -1.69
C ALA A 699 -11.78 29.36 -2.91
N LEU A 700 -11.70 30.69 -2.73
CA LEU A 700 -11.70 31.66 -3.83
C LEU A 700 -10.35 31.70 -4.56
N ALA A 701 -9.22 31.39 -3.89
CA ALA A 701 -7.90 31.31 -4.53
C ALA A 701 -7.75 30.02 -5.38
N THR A 702 -8.32 28.90 -4.96
CA THR A 702 -8.40 27.67 -5.78
C THR A 702 -9.34 27.86 -6.98
N LEU A 703 -10.47 28.51 -6.81
CA LEU A 703 -11.34 28.92 -7.90
C LEU A 703 -10.69 30.01 -8.76
N GLY A 704 -9.94 30.93 -8.17
CA GLY A 704 -9.18 31.98 -8.86
C GLY A 704 -8.00 31.44 -9.64
N ALA A 705 -7.27 30.44 -9.14
CA ALA A 705 -6.19 29.77 -9.87
C ALA A 705 -6.73 28.94 -11.04
N ALA A 706 -7.84 28.22 -10.85
CA ALA A 706 -8.54 27.53 -11.92
C ALA A 706 -9.10 28.51 -12.96
N PHE A 707 -9.65 29.65 -12.54
CA PHE A 707 -10.14 30.71 -13.41
C PHE A 707 -9.02 31.45 -14.11
N PHE A 708 -7.87 31.70 -13.44
CA PHE A 708 -6.70 32.35 -14.03
C PHE A 708 -6.02 31.46 -15.08
N LEU A 709 -5.99 30.15 -14.86
CA LEU A 709 -5.54 29.16 -15.84
C LEU A 709 -6.48 29.07 -17.04
N LEU A 710 -7.79 29.20 -16.82
CA LEU A 710 -8.80 29.26 -17.91
C LEU A 710 -8.74 30.57 -18.71
N VAL A 711 -8.55 31.73 -18.05
CA VAL A 711 -8.47 33.05 -18.70
C VAL A 711 -7.15 33.22 -19.46
N ARG A 712 -6.02 32.70 -18.96
CA ARG A 712 -4.72 32.75 -19.66
C ARG A 712 -4.71 31.91 -20.94
N ARG A 713 -5.58 30.90 -21.06
CA ARG A 713 -5.76 30.12 -22.30
C ARG A 713 -6.72 30.77 -23.30
N GLY A 714 -7.66 31.60 -22.86
CA GLY A 714 -8.54 32.37 -23.74
C GLY A 714 -7.88 33.56 -24.45
N GLY A 715 -6.70 34.00 -23.98
CA GLY A 715 -6.01 35.22 -24.45
C GLY A 715 -5.03 35.04 -25.60
N ARG A 716 -4.76 33.82 -26.09
CA ARG A 716 -3.80 33.58 -27.20
C ARG A 716 -4.43 33.32 -28.57
N GLY A 717 -5.65 33.72 -28.79
CA GLY A 717 -6.36 33.51 -30.06
C GLY A 717 -7.13 34.72 -30.56
N ARG A 718 -6.52 35.91 -30.66
CA ARG A 718 -7.02 37.01 -31.54
C ARG A 718 -5.84 37.80 -32.11
N GLY A 719 -5.28 37.28 -33.18
CA GLY A 719 -4.51 38.07 -34.11
C GLY A 719 -5.45 38.94 -34.95
N HIS A 720 -5.18 40.23 -34.99
CA HIS A 720 -5.86 41.18 -35.84
C HIS A 720 -5.80 40.76 -37.30
N SER A 721 -6.96 40.63 -37.93
CA SER A 721 -7.09 40.82 -39.39
C SER A 721 -8.08 41.95 -39.61
N THR A 722 -7.57 43.04 -40.18
CA THR A 722 -8.34 44.15 -40.75
C THR A 722 -9.20 43.65 -41.89
N PRO A 723 -10.41 44.23 -42.09
CA PRO A 723 -11.25 43.90 -43.25
C PRO A 723 -10.81 44.67 -44.47
N SER A 724 -10.54 44.00 -45.56
CA SER A 724 -10.58 44.59 -46.89
C SER A 724 -11.87 44.12 -47.56
N ALA A 725 -12.72 45.11 -47.93
CA ALA A 725 -13.78 44.91 -48.87
C ALA A 725 -13.20 44.57 -50.25
N ASP A 726 -13.77 43.62 -50.98
CA ASP A 726 -14.33 43.85 -52.30
C ASP A 726 -14.98 42.59 -52.89
N THR A 727 -16.17 42.77 -53.31
CA THR A 727 -16.94 42.32 -54.47
C THR A 727 -16.58 41.04 -55.22
N GLY A 728 -17.59 40.20 -55.47
CA GLY A 728 -17.89 39.72 -56.81
C GLY A 728 -17.87 38.20 -57.03
N LEU A 729 -19.05 37.68 -57.24
CA LEU A 729 -19.46 36.45 -57.91
C LEU A 729 -19.44 35.19 -57.07
#